data_86df02d752c026918c802dfcdfe1943d
#
_entry.id   86df02d752c026918c802dfcdfe1943d
#
_cell.length_a   1.000
_cell.length_b   1.000
_cell.length_c   1.000
_cell.angle_alpha   90.00
_cell.angle_beta   90.00
_cell.angle_gamma   90.00
#
_symmetry.space_group_name_H-M   'P 1'
#
loop_
_entity.id
_entity.type
_entity.pdbx_description
1 polymer ?
#
loop_
_entity_poly.entity_id
_entity_poly.type
_entity_poly.pdbx_seq_one_letter_code
_entity_poly.pdbx_strand_id
1 'polypeptide(L)'
;QVGDTTVINAAAYKTPEGSYLETLVKRIPGMEYDSETKTLKYNGLPINEINVNGEAFFSGDNKMALENLPVELISKIKVYDKKSKLEKLTGVSTGKENYVLDLQTKEEFNGTLLASGKAGYGNNNKKDFNLQGNYFKNNGNNFSVIANSGNLHMRTSYKDNIQENVAINFTQKYNQKLTLNGNVSYHHNEQGNISTSYNEQYLTSGNKYQYSAGNNTNRNRNMNSSLGLNWQVDTLTFVNFFGNFSFVRNNNANNNRQATFNENPHLDILDPFSHINNVPDELRINDIAMGSLMQGEQHRYSFHANIMRRINKKGSSIGLTAQYNDSKNDNNNFSISSTTYYQLKNSAGNDSILYRNQYSSNLSPNRQQGIGLMFSHPFSKKLHAQISYNLNYSKQKNDRNTYDLSGFMEETAVQPGYLPEGYEASYIDSLSNRSHSSTLQHGINLHFNYSDTIWNINAGVSVQPERRSLNQKTGLHRADTTLHSVGFQPMLFISWQKKKNRITLNYYGNTWQPSLYDLISPTNNSDPLNITRSNPNLKPTYNQSVRLEAQNTKEGLFATLNWNNRINSQTRAVIYNQQTGGRETYPVNINGNWNISGVFRYQKRIKDFNLSANAGGSFAQDVNLINENQSEQPERSATHNTGLNSDLRLSYQPKWGNLDLNGRWNFQHSSNSLLETDTYTRNYTFGLNGFADLPGGIQLRTDANYSFRNGTNIKKGEDDQIVWNASITWRFLKKKQAEISANWVDILSQQKNYFRGTMADGLYENHTQQIGSYFIVSVKYRFNQPLHK
;
A
#
# COMPACT_ATOMS: atom_id res chain seq x y z
N GLN A 1 -21.61 23.13 1.46
CA GLN A 1 -21.69 22.17 2.57
C GLN A 1 -23.12 22.14 3.10
N VAL A 2 -23.71 20.96 3.20
CA VAL A 2 -25.04 20.75 3.78
C VAL A 2 -24.87 19.81 4.98
N GLY A 3 -24.93 20.37 6.19
CA GLY A 3 -24.55 19.63 7.40
C GLY A 3 -23.07 19.19 7.37
N ASP A 4 -22.80 17.92 7.70
CA ASP A 4 -21.46 17.32 7.65
C ASP A 4 -21.04 16.84 6.25
N THR A 5 -21.90 17.06 5.24
CA THR A 5 -21.65 16.65 3.86
C THR A 5 -21.07 17.81 3.04
N THR A 6 -19.91 17.60 2.45
CA THR A 6 -19.39 18.49 1.41
C THR A 6 -19.98 18.08 0.06
N VAL A 7 -20.71 18.98 -0.57
CA VAL A 7 -21.29 18.76 -1.90
C VAL A 7 -20.50 19.57 -2.93
N ILE A 8 -19.99 18.89 -3.94
CA ILE A 8 -19.15 19.43 -5.00
C ILE A 8 -19.89 19.23 -6.33
N ASN A 9 -20.07 20.31 -7.09
CA ASN A 9 -20.60 20.20 -8.45
C ASN A 9 -19.48 19.74 -9.39
N ALA A 10 -19.63 18.57 -10.00
CA ALA A 10 -18.62 18.00 -10.91
C ALA A 10 -18.37 18.91 -12.12
N ALA A 11 -19.39 19.57 -12.65
CA ALA A 11 -19.27 20.50 -13.78
C ALA A 11 -18.42 21.75 -13.49
N ALA A 12 -18.17 22.07 -12.21
CA ALA A 12 -17.29 23.16 -11.84
C ALA A 12 -15.80 22.88 -12.07
N TYR A 13 -15.45 21.60 -12.29
CA TYR A 13 -14.07 21.16 -12.49
C TYR A 13 -13.95 20.53 -13.88
N LYS A 14 -13.45 21.32 -14.81
CA LYS A 14 -13.29 20.84 -16.19
C LYS A 14 -12.27 19.72 -16.28
N THR A 15 -12.66 18.67 -16.95
CA THR A 15 -11.81 17.53 -17.31
C THR A 15 -11.85 17.35 -18.82
N PRO A 16 -10.81 16.78 -19.41
CA PRO A 16 -10.90 16.34 -20.81
C PRO A 16 -12.13 15.45 -20.99
N GLU A 17 -12.84 15.66 -22.08
CA GLU A 17 -14.00 14.82 -22.41
C GLU A 17 -13.56 13.36 -22.53
N GLY A 18 -14.38 12.42 -21.99
CA GLY A 18 -14.04 11.00 -21.91
C GLY A 18 -13.04 10.62 -20.82
N SER A 19 -12.74 11.56 -19.91
CA SER A 19 -11.94 11.27 -18.73
C SER A 19 -12.67 10.37 -17.75
N TYR A 20 -11.90 9.62 -16.98
CA TYR A 20 -12.39 8.84 -15.85
C TYR A 20 -12.29 9.63 -14.54
N LEU A 21 -12.94 9.09 -13.50
CA LEU A 21 -13.05 9.71 -12.18
C LEU A 21 -11.70 10.15 -11.60
N GLU A 22 -10.63 9.39 -11.82
CA GLU A 22 -9.26 9.74 -11.42
C GLU A 22 -8.86 11.16 -11.87
N THR A 23 -9.20 11.53 -13.10
CA THR A 23 -8.89 12.86 -13.64
C THR A 23 -9.67 13.97 -12.94
N LEU A 24 -10.91 13.68 -12.55
CA LEU A 24 -11.76 14.64 -11.85
C LEU A 24 -11.29 14.83 -10.40
N VAL A 25 -11.03 13.74 -9.67
CA VAL A 25 -10.63 13.84 -8.25
C VAL A 25 -9.30 14.57 -8.06
N LYS A 26 -8.35 14.43 -8.99
CA LYS A 26 -7.09 15.21 -8.99
C LYS A 26 -7.29 16.73 -9.07
N ARG A 27 -8.47 17.18 -9.47
CA ARG A 27 -8.81 18.61 -9.66
C ARG A 27 -9.67 19.18 -8.54
N ILE A 28 -10.24 18.28 -7.73
CA ILE A 28 -11.10 18.68 -6.62
C ILE A 28 -10.25 19.15 -5.47
N PRO A 29 -10.55 20.34 -4.95
CA PRO A 29 -9.92 20.87 -3.77
C PRO A 29 -10.01 19.94 -2.55
N GLY A 30 -8.86 19.76 -1.87
CA GLY A 30 -8.78 18.90 -0.70
C GLY A 30 -8.67 17.40 -1.02
N MET A 31 -8.84 16.98 -2.28
CA MET A 31 -8.57 15.62 -2.71
C MET A 31 -7.08 15.41 -2.94
N GLU A 32 -6.55 14.36 -2.35
CA GLU A 32 -5.19 13.85 -2.55
C GLU A 32 -5.31 12.47 -3.15
N TYR A 33 -4.75 12.30 -4.32
CA TYR A 33 -4.72 11.03 -5.01
C TYR A 33 -3.27 10.59 -5.23
N ASP A 34 -2.92 9.47 -4.64
CA ASP A 34 -1.66 8.80 -4.89
C ASP A 34 -1.83 7.86 -6.10
N SER A 35 -1.12 8.15 -7.17
CA SER A 35 -1.21 7.39 -8.41
C SER A 35 -0.51 6.04 -8.36
N GLU A 36 0.41 5.83 -7.42
CA GLU A 36 1.14 4.57 -7.24
C GLU A 36 0.31 3.59 -6.40
N THR A 37 -0.12 4.03 -5.22
CA THR A 37 -0.92 3.21 -4.30
C THR A 37 -2.41 3.20 -4.64
N LYS A 38 -2.86 4.07 -5.55
CA LYS A 38 -4.27 4.29 -5.92
C LYS A 38 -5.16 4.67 -4.73
N THR A 39 -4.57 5.26 -3.70
CA THR A 39 -5.29 5.71 -2.52
C THR A 39 -5.79 7.13 -2.70
N LEU A 40 -6.98 7.39 -2.17
CA LEU A 40 -7.64 8.68 -2.21
C LEU A 40 -7.85 9.19 -0.79
N LYS A 41 -7.53 10.47 -0.57
CA LYS A 41 -7.80 11.16 0.70
C LYS A 41 -8.57 12.45 0.44
N TYR A 42 -9.38 12.86 1.38
CA TYR A 42 -10.03 14.18 1.37
C TYR A 42 -9.64 14.94 2.63
N ASN A 43 -8.96 16.07 2.46
CA ASN A 43 -8.39 16.86 3.56
C ASN A 43 -7.53 16.01 4.52
N GLY A 44 -6.69 15.13 3.95
CA GLY A 44 -5.82 14.22 4.71
C GLY A 44 -6.50 12.97 5.27
N LEU A 45 -7.84 12.88 5.21
CA LEU A 45 -8.61 11.73 5.68
C LEU A 45 -8.79 10.71 4.56
N PRO A 46 -8.54 9.42 4.80
CA PRO A 46 -8.68 8.40 3.76
C PRO A 46 -10.15 8.26 3.33
N ILE A 47 -10.37 8.20 2.02
CA ILE A 47 -11.66 7.79 1.44
C ILE A 47 -11.64 6.27 1.36
N ASN A 48 -12.47 5.65 2.18
CA ASN A 48 -12.50 4.20 2.33
C ASN A 48 -13.37 3.52 1.24
N GLU A 49 -14.33 4.25 0.68
CA GLU A 49 -15.32 3.68 -0.25
C GLU A 49 -15.79 4.73 -1.25
N ILE A 50 -15.89 4.34 -2.52
CA ILE A 50 -16.52 5.15 -3.56
C ILE A 50 -17.91 4.56 -3.85
N ASN A 51 -18.94 5.39 -3.66
CA ASN A 51 -20.34 5.06 -3.91
C ASN A 51 -20.84 5.67 -5.22
N VAL A 52 -21.83 5.01 -5.82
CA VAL A 52 -22.62 5.56 -6.92
C VAL A 52 -24.09 5.55 -6.50
N ASN A 53 -24.72 6.73 -6.44
CA ASN A 53 -26.09 6.92 -5.98
C ASN A 53 -26.35 6.30 -4.59
N GLY A 54 -25.38 6.44 -3.67
CA GLY A 54 -25.47 6.00 -2.28
C GLY A 54 -25.05 4.55 -2.02
N GLU A 55 -24.74 3.76 -3.04
CA GLU A 55 -24.32 2.36 -2.90
C GLU A 55 -22.87 2.16 -3.32
N ALA A 56 -22.16 1.25 -2.63
CA ALA A 56 -20.78 0.93 -2.91
C ALA A 56 -20.60 0.43 -4.35
N PHE A 57 -19.64 0.99 -5.05
CA PHE A 57 -19.27 0.57 -6.39
C PHE A 57 -18.10 -0.42 -6.32
N PHE A 58 -18.20 -1.55 -7.00
CA PHE A 58 -17.25 -2.66 -6.95
C PHE A 58 -16.91 -3.10 -5.53
N SER A 59 -17.93 -3.16 -4.65
CA SER A 59 -17.77 -3.57 -3.24
C SER A 59 -16.70 -2.79 -2.48
N GLY A 60 -16.46 -1.51 -2.86
CA GLY A 60 -15.47 -0.64 -2.25
C GLY A 60 -14.08 -0.71 -2.89
N ASP A 61 -13.93 -1.33 -4.07
CA ASP A 61 -12.70 -1.24 -4.84
C ASP A 61 -12.56 0.17 -5.46
N ASN A 62 -11.90 1.06 -4.73
CA ASN A 62 -11.70 2.45 -5.14
C ASN A 62 -10.89 2.57 -6.42
N LYS A 63 -9.92 1.66 -6.66
CA LYS A 63 -9.11 1.65 -7.87
C LYS A 63 -9.99 1.44 -9.10
N MET A 64 -10.88 0.44 -9.05
CA MET A 64 -11.81 0.16 -10.15
C MET A 64 -12.71 1.36 -10.45
N ALA A 65 -13.23 2.03 -9.42
CA ALA A 65 -14.04 3.22 -9.59
C ALA A 65 -13.25 4.39 -10.22
N LEU A 66 -12.04 4.65 -9.72
CA LEU A 66 -11.20 5.76 -10.19
C LEU A 66 -10.78 5.61 -11.65
N GLU A 67 -10.42 4.40 -12.06
CA GLU A 67 -9.89 4.12 -13.40
C GLU A 67 -10.98 3.93 -14.46
N ASN A 68 -12.23 3.62 -14.06
CA ASN A 68 -13.25 3.17 -15.01
C ASN A 68 -14.57 3.92 -14.99
N LEU A 69 -14.87 4.76 -13.97
CA LEU A 69 -16.10 5.56 -14.00
C LEU A 69 -15.91 6.82 -14.86
N PRO A 70 -16.69 6.98 -15.95
CA PRO A 70 -16.62 8.16 -16.80
C PRO A 70 -17.09 9.41 -16.06
N VAL A 71 -16.34 10.50 -16.15
CA VAL A 71 -16.70 11.78 -15.52
C VAL A 71 -18.03 12.33 -16.06
N GLU A 72 -18.33 12.07 -17.31
CA GLU A 72 -19.55 12.53 -17.98
C GLU A 72 -20.85 12.07 -17.29
N LEU A 73 -20.80 10.93 -16.56
CA LEU A 73 -21.91 10.42 -15.76
C LEU A 73 -22.23 11.27 -14.54
N ILE A 74 -21.25 11.99 -14.02
CA ILE A 74 -21.29 12.55 -12.67
C ILE A 74 -21.87 13.97 -12.69
N SER A 75 -22.93 14.19 -11.92
CA SER A 75 -23.51 15.51 -11.69
C SER A 75 -22.92 16.18 -10.46
N LYS A 76 -22.88 15.45 -9.35
CA LYS A 76 -22.41 15.92 -8.05
C LYS A 76 -21.57 14.87 -7.35
N ILE A 77 -20.65 15.33 -6.53
CA ILE A 77 -19.84 14.51 -5.65
C ILE A 77 -20.16 14.93 -4.23
N LYS A 78 -20.48 13.99 -3.37
CA LYS A 78 -20.68 14.20 -1.94
C LYS A 78 -19.55 13.52 -1.18
N VAL A 79 -18.93 14.25 -0.28
CA VAL A 79 -17.95 13.69 0.66
C VAL A 79 -18.50 13.85 2.06
N TYR A 80 -18.63 12.76 2.77
CA TYR A 80 -19.19 12.74 4.12
C TYR A 80 -18.71 11.54 4.91
N ASP A 81 -18.77 11.64 6.24
CA ASP A 81 -18.59 10.51 7.13
C ASP A 81 -19.84 9.63 7.11
N LYS A 82 -19.73 8.45 6.51
CA LYS A 82 -20.81 7.47 6.37
C LYS A 82 -21.00 6.73 7.68
N LYS A 83 -21.93 7.19 8.48
CA LYS A 83 -22.35 6.43 9.67
C LYS A 83 -22.89 5.06 9.24
N SER A 84 -22.34 4.01 9.82
CA SER A 84 -22.81 2.66 9.59
C SER A 84 -24.28 2.53 10.02
N LYS A 85 -24.99 1.53 9.49
CA LYS A 85 -26.36 1.27 9.98
C LYS A 85 -26.36 0.90 11.45
N LEU A 86 -25.25 0.32 11.93
CA LEU A 86 -24.99 0.06 13.36
C LEU A 86 -25.02 1.33 14.17
N GLU A 87 -24.19 2.32 13.79
CA GLU A 87 -24.14 3.61 14.50
C GLU A 87 -25.47 4.35 14.46
N LYS A 88 -26.20 4.27 13.35
CA LYS A 88 -27.56 4.86 13.23
C LYS A 88 -28.58 4.20 14.14
N LEU A 89 -28.49 2.88 14.36
CA LEU A 89 -29.38 2.13 15.25
C LEU A 89 -29.02 2.30 16.72
N THR A 90 -27.73 2.28 17.05
CA THR A 90 -27.22 2.32 18.43
C THR A 90 -27.01 3.74 18.94
N GLY A 91 -26.82 4.71 18.04
CA GLY A 91 -26.41 6.07 18.37
C GLY A 91 -24.95 6.16 18.85
N VAL A 92 -24.20 5.06 18.86
CA VAL A 92 -22.81 5.03 19.32
C VAL A 92 -21.87 4.99 18.13
N SER A 93 -21.00 5.99 18.03
CA SER A 93 -19.90 6.01 17.06
C SER A 93 -18.69 5.28 17.62
N THR A 94 -18.00 4.50 16.80
CA THR A 94 -16.73 3.85 17.15
C THR A 94 -15.54 4.80 17.18
N GLY A 95 -15.74 6.08 16.90
CA GLY A 95 -14.68 7.08 16.79
C GLY A 95 -13.82 6.96 15.54
N LYS A 96 -14.04 5.93 14.71
CA LYS A 96 -13.41 5.79 13.40
C LYS A 96 -14.29 6.46 12.37
N GLU A 97 -13.80 7.56 11.81
CA GLU A 97 -14.49 8.21 10.70
C GLU A 97 -14.38 7.35 9.44
N ASN A 98 -15.51 7.17 8.75
CA ASN A 98 -15.58 6.42 7.50
C ASN A 98 -15.97 7.37 6.36
N TYR A 99 -14.99 8.09 5.85
CA TYR A 99 -15.23 9.01 4.74
C TYR A 99 -15.48 8.25 3.45
N VAL A 100 -16.57 8.60 2.80
CA VAL A 100 -16.97 8.07 1.50
C VAL A 100 -17.10 9.18 0.48
N LEU A 101 -16.79 8.84 -0.76
CA LEU A 101 -17.03 9.65 -1.95
C LEU A 101 -18.27 9.11 -2.65
N ASP A 102 -19.39 9.78 -2.55
CA ASP A 102 -20.64 9.38 -3.20
C ASP A 102 -20.90 10.20 -4.46
N LEU A 103 -20.94 9.51 -5.59
CA LEU A 103 -21.11 10.06 -6.92
C LEU A 103 -22.58 10.01 -7.30
N GLN A 104 -23.16 11.17 -7.54
CA GLN A 104 -24.53 11.27 -8.04
C GLN A 104 -24.51 11.30 -9.57
N THR A 105 -25.22 10.39 -10.21
CA THR A 105 -25.32 10.37 -11.67
C THR A 105 -26.30 11.46 -12.16
N LYS A 106 -26.11 11.87 -13.41
CA LYS A 106 -27.05 12.80 -14.07
C LYS A 106 -28.35 12.11 -14.43
N GLU A 107 -29.46 12.80 -14.38
CA GLU A 107 -30.79 12.28 -14.71
C GLU A 107 -30.88 11.72 -16.13
N GLU A 108 -30.21 12.33 -17.09
CA GLU A 108 -30.17 11.91 -18.49
C GLU A 108 -29.61 10.50 -18.70
N PHE A 109 -28.85 9.97 -17.73
CA PHE A 109 -28.27 8.64 -17.75
C PHE A 109 -29.05 7.62 -16.93
N ASN A 110 -30.19 8.01 -16.34
CA ASN A 110 -31.05 7.08 -15.59
C ASN A 110 -31.66 6.03 -16.51
N GLY A 111 -31.37 4.75 -16.26
CA GLY A 111 -31.83 3.63 -17.08
C GLY A 111 -31.17 3.55 -18.46
N THR A 112 -30.03 4.17 -18.65
CA THR A 112 -29.27 4.17 -19.91
C THR A 112 -28.10 3.19 -19.85
N LEU A 113 -27.90 2.44 -20.94
CA LEU A 113 -26.68 1.66 -21.14
C LEU A 113 -25.61 2.54 -21.80
N LEU A 114 -24.50 2.67 -21.13
CA LEU A 114 -23.32 3.37 -21.58
C LEU A 114 -22.23 2.34 -21.87
N ALA A 115 -21.83 2.22 -23.14
CA ALA A 115 -20.76 1.31 -23.52
C ALA A 115 -19.66 2.09 -24.26
N SER A 116 -18.42 1.66 -24.09
CA SER A 116 -17.31 2.16 -24.88
C SER A 116 -16.27 1.10 -25.15
N GLY A 117 -15.67 1.15 -26.33
CA GLY A 117 -14.52 0.35 -26.71
C GLY A 117 -13.37 1.24 -27.13
N LYS A 118 -12.16 0.92 -26.72
CA LYS A 118 -10.91 1.58 -27.09
C LYS A 118 -9.89 0.54 -27.52
N ALA A 119 -9.19 0.79 -28.61
CA ALA A 119 -8.04 0.01 -29.05
C ALA A 119 -6.91 0.96 -29.43
N GLY A 120 -5.71 0.69 -28.94
CA GLY A 120 -4.52 1.50 -29.19
C GLY A 120 -3.30 0.62 -29.46
N TYR A 121 -2.44 1.08 -30.35
CA TYR A 121 -1.16 0.46 -30.64
C TYR A 121 -0.08 1.53 -30.88
N GLY A 122 1.13 1.25 -30.42
CA GLY A 122 2.25 2.18 -30.50
C GLY A 122 3.57 1.48 -30.75
N ASN A 123 4.63 2.28 -30.88
CA ASN A 123 5.99 1.74 -30.93
C ASN A 123 6.37 1.08 -29.60
N ASN A 124 7.51 0.39 -29.54
CA ASN A 124 7.97 -0.35 -28.36
C ASN A 124 6.93 -1.36 -27.84
N ASN A 125 6.15 -1.96 -28.74
CA ASN A 125 5.10 -2.95 -28.46
C ASN A 125 4.04 -2.44 -27.46
N LYS A 126 3.75 -1.12 -27.45
CA LYS A 126 2.73 -0.53 -26.58
C LYS A 126 1.33 -0.86 -27.09
N LYS A 127 0.49 -1.35 -26.16
CA LYS A 127 -0.90 -1.77 -26.42
C LYS A 127 -1.82 -1.18 -25.35
N ASP A 128 -3.05 -0.87 -25.76
CA ASP A 128 -4.10 -0.36 -24.88
C ASP A 128 -5.47 -0.76 -25.41
N PHE A 129 -6.10 -1.73 -24.74
CA PHE A 129 -7.46 -2.16 -25.02
C PHE A 129 -8.33 -1.92 -23.80
N ASN A 130 -9.47 -1.31 -23.99
CA ASN A 130 -10.46 -1.09 -22.97
C ASN A 130 -11.86 -1.33 -23.54
N LEU A 131 -12.65 -2.15 -22.87
CA LEU A 131 -14.05 -2.35 -23.11
C LEU A 131 -14.81 -2.15 -21.80
N GLN A 132 -15.85 -1.33 -21.83
CA GLN A 132 -16.71 -1.16 -20.66
C GLN A 132 -18.16 -0.97 -21.04
N GLY A 133 -19.05 -1.47 -20.18
CA GLY A 133 -20.47 -1.26 -20.21
C GLY A 133 -21.00 -0.94 -18.82
N ASN A 134 -21.76 0.13 -18.70
CA ASN A 134 -22.33 0.57 -17.44
C ASN A 134 -23.82 0.85 -17.58
N TYR A 135 -24.59 0.37 -16.62
CA TYR A 135 -26.02 0.64 -16.51
C TYR A 135 -26.34 1.11 -15.10
N PHE A 136 -26.92 2.29 -14.97
CA PHE A 136 -27.25 2.90 -13.70
C PHE A 136 -28.70 3.33 -13.65
N LYS A 137 -29.34 3.13 -12.48
CA LYS A 137 -30.62 3.72 -12.12
C LYS A 137 -30.48 4.63 -10.91
N ASN A 138 -31.28 5.71 -10.85
CA ASN A 138 -31.27 6.65 -9.74
C ASN A 138 -31.68 6.04 -8.38
N ASN A 139 -32.37 4.88 -8.42
CA ASN A 139 -32.70 4.09 -7.22
C ASN A 139 -31.49 3.34 -6.63
N GLY A 140 -30.29 3.44 -7.24
CA GLY A 140 -29.06 2.77 -6.83
C GLY A 140 -28.83 1.39 -7.44
N ASN A 141 -29.76 0.90 -8.30
CA ASN A 141 -29.52 -0.31 -9.07
C ASN A 141 -28.45 -0.01 -10.12
N ASN A 142 -27.44 -0.88 -10.20
CA ASN A 142 -26.37 -0.73 -11.20
C ASN A 142 -25.87 -2.10 -11.67
N PHE A 143 -25.32 -2.09 -12.87
CA PHE A 143 -24.59 -3.21 -13.44
C PHE A 143 -23.44 -2.67 -14.27
N SER A 144 -22.24 -3.22 -14.10
CA SER A 144 -21.05 -2.79 -14.82
C SER A 144 -20.21 -3.98 -15.25
N VAL A 145 -19.69 -3.90 -16.48
CA VAL A 145 -18.71 -4.85 -17.04
C VAL A 145 -17.53 -4.04 -17.54
N ILE A 146 -16.32 -4.46 -17.17
CA ILE A 146 -15.07 -3.80 -17.53
C ILE A 146 -14.09 -4.87 -17.98
N ALA A 147 -13.41 -4.63 -19.11
CA ALA A 147 -12.29 -5.44 -19.57
C ALA A 147 -11.19 -4.53 -20.10
N ASN A 148 -10.00 -4.67 -19.52
CA ASN A 148 -8.82 -3.90 -19.90
C ASN A 148 -7.66 -4.86 -20.19
N SER A 149 -6.88 -4.57 -21.22
CA SER A 149 -5.62 -5.26 -21.53
C SER A 149 -4.61 -4.27 -22.11
N GLY A 150 -3.38 -4.26 -21.59
CA GLY A 150 -2.36 -3.36 -22.11
C GLY A 150 -1.12 -3.23 -21.25
N ASN A 151 -0.19 -2.41 -21.71
CA ASN A 151 1.09 -2.17 -21.03
C ASN A 151 1.50 -0.69 -21.00
N LEU A 152 0.56 0.23 -21.19
CA LEU A 152 0.83 1.68 -21.28
C LEU A 152 1.59 2.24 -20.08
N HIS A 153 1.23 1.79 -18.87
CA HIS A 153 1.81 2.31 -17.62
C HIS A 153 3.13 1.62 -17.24
N MET A 154 3.51 0.58 -17.98
CA MET A 154 4.72 -0.19 -17.71
C MET A 154 5.86 0.35 -18.54
N ARG A 155 6.83 0.99 -17.90
CA ARG A 155 7.95 1.65 -18.58
C ARG A 155 9.25 0.86 -18.55
N THR A 156 9.27 -0.30 -17.90
CA THR A 156 10.46 -1.17 -17.89
C THR A 156 10.73 -1.74 -19.27
N SER A 157 11.99 -2.01 -19.57
CA SER A 157 12.42 -2.56 -20.88
C SER A 157 12.02 -4.03 -21.10
N TYR A 158 11.39 -4.67 -20.14
CA TYR A 158 10.95 -6.05 -20.26
C TYR A 158 9.82 -6.19 -21.29
N LYS A 159 10.00 -7.09 -22.26
CA LYS A 159 9.14 -7.17 -23.46
C LYS A 159 7.73 -7.69 -23.20
N ASP A 160 7.58 -8.55 -22.18
CA ASP A 160 6.34 -9.29 -21.92
C ASP A 160 5.47 -8.63 -20.85
N ASN A 161 5.74 -7.37 -20.54
CA ASN A 161 4.91 -6.61 -19.61
C ASN A 161 3.47 -6.53 -20.14
N ILE A 162 2.52 -7.01 -19.34
CA ILE A 162 1.08 -6.94 -19.62
C ILE A 162 0.27 -6.82 -18.34
N GLN A 163 -0.78 -6.04 -18.41
CA GLN A 163 -1.81 -5.98 -17.37
C GLN A 163 -3.16 -6.22 -18.01
N GLU A 164 -3.87 -7.21 -17.50
CA GLU A 164 -5.22 -7.57 -17.93
C GLU A 164 -6.15 -7.55 -16.73
N ASN A 165 -7.35 -7.05 -16.95
CA ASN A 165 -8.36 -6.99 -15.93
C ASN A 165 -9.74 -7.19 -16.55
N VAL A 166 -10.53 -8.09 -15.98
CA VAL A 166 -11.94 -8.29 -16.31
C VAL A 166 -12.73 -8.24 -15.01
N ALA A 167 -13.75 -7.40 -14.97
CA ALA A 167 -14.57 -7.28 -13.78
C ALA A 167 -16.05 -7.09 -14.12
N ILE A 168 -16.90 -7.71 -13.31
CA ILE A 168 -18.36 -7.58 -13.35
C ILE A 168 -18.81 -7.13 -11.97
N ASN A 169 -19.66 -6.13 -11.91
CA ASN A 169 -20.24 -5.63 -10.68
C ASN A 169 -21.74 -5.44 -10.83
N PHE A 170 -22.49 -5.73 -9.79
CA PHE A 170 -23.92 -5.43 -9.73
C PHE A 170 -24.35 -4.97 -8.34
N THR A 171 -25.35 -4.11 -8.31
CA THR A 171 -26.12 -3.78 -7.12
C THR A 171 -27.60 -3.82 -7.47
N GLN A 172 -28.36 -4.55 -6.70
CA GLN A 172 -29.81 -4.71 -6.89
C GLN A 172 -30.54 -4.43 -5.58
N LYS A 173 -31.50 -3.53 -5.62
CA LYS A 173 -32.39 -3.20 -4.49
C LYS A 173 -33.78 -3.78 -4.73
N TYR A 174 -34.29 -4.48 -3.71
CA TYR A 174 -35.65 -5.01 -3.68
C TYR A 174 -36.44 -4.27 -2.59
N ASN A 175 -37.53 -3.64 -2.99
CA ASN A 175 -38.51 -2.98 -2.09
C ASN A 175 -37.82 -2.05 -1.04
N GLN A 176 -36.73 -1.39 -1.37
CA GLN A 176 -35.95 -0.54 -0.49
C GLN A 176 -35.47 -1.20 0.83
N LYS A 177 -35.84 -2.46 1.09
CA LYS A 177 -35.49 -3.20 2.30
C LYS A 177 -34.31 -4.12 2.13
N LEU A 178 -34.14 -4.69 0.95
CA LEU A 178 -33.07 -5.65 0.65
C LEU A 178 -32.18 -5.08 -0.45
N THR A 179 -30.88 -5.02 -0.19
CA THR A 179 -29.87 -4.70 -1.19
C THR A 179 -28.94 -5.90 -1.31
N LEU A 180 -28.78 -6.38 -2.53
CA LEU A 180 -27.76 -7.34 -2.93
C LEU A 180 -26.70 -6.61 -3.76
N ASN A 181 -25.44 -6.81 -3.45
CA ASN A 181 -24.36 -6.33 -4.26
C ASN A 181 -23.31 -7.44 -4.42
N GLY A 182 -22.71 -7.48 -5.57
CA GLY A 182 -21.69 -8.48 -5.84
C GLY A 182 -20.71 -8.02 -6.89
N ASN A 183 -19.52 -8.57 -6.81
CA ASN A 183 -18.54 -8.39 -7.84
C ASN A 183 -17.75 -9.68 -8.09
N VAL A 184 -17.29 -9.84 -9.33
CA VAL A 184 -16.31 -10.83 -9.72
C VAL A 184 -15.26 -10.10 -10.53
N SER A 185 -13.97 -10.27 -10.19
CA SER A 185 -12.89 -9.70 -10.94
C SER A 185 -11.77 -10.70 -11.14
N TYR A 186 -11.18 -10.67 -12.32
CA TYR A 186 -9.95 -11.36 -12.67
C TYR A 186 -8.90 -10.34 -13.06
N HIS A 187 -7.73 -10.46 -12.45
CA HIS A 187 -6.60 -9.61 -12.74
C HIS A 187 -5.37 -10.46 -13.05
N HIS A 188 -4.75 -10.20 -14.19
CA HIS A 188 -3.46 -10.77 -14.58
C HIS A 188 -2.46 -9.64 -14.78
N ASN A 189 -1.32 -9.78 -14.13
CA ASN A 189 -0.20 -8.87 -14.29
C ASN A 189 1.08 -9.67 -14.53
N GLU A 190 1.77 -9.36 -15.61
CA GLU A 190 3.12 -9.86 -15.86
C GLU A 190 4.04 -8.66 -16.02
N GLN A 191 5.03 -8.57 -15.15
CA GLN A 191 5.97 -7.46 -15.11
C GLN A 191 7.37 -7.98 -14.85
N GLY A 192 8.31 -7.51 -15.67
CA GLY A 192 9.73 -7.70 -15.45
C GLY A 192 10.45 -6.37 -15.33
N ASN A 193 11.55 -6.38 -14.60
CA ASN A 193 12.48 -5.27 -14.55
C ASN A 193 13.93 -5.76 -14.53
N ILE A 194 14.82 -4.90 -15.01
CA ILE A 194 16.26 -5.05 -14.88
C ILE A 194 16.74 -3.86 -14.06
N SER A 195 17.45 -4.13 -12.98
CA SER A 195 17.92 -3.08 -12.09
C SER A 195 19.35 -3.31 -11.63
N THR A 196 20.03 -2.21 -11.37
CA THR A 196 21.33 -2.18 -10.70
C THR A 196 21.21 -1.32 -9.47
N SER A 197 21.99 -1.63 -8.42
CA SER A 197 22.00 -0.82 -7.21
C SER A 197 23.38 -0.69 -6.61
N TYR A 198 23.56 0.40 -5.90
CA TYR A 198 24.70 0.71 -5.07
C TYR A 198 24.21 1.02 -3.66
N ASN A 199 24.86 0.43 -2.68
CA ASN A 199 24.61 0.68 -1.28
C ASN A 199 25.94 0.94 -0.56
N GLU A 200 26.03 2.07 0.11
CA GLU A 200 27.14 2.41 1.01
C GLU A 200 26.60 2.39 2.43
N GLN A 201 27.10 1.49 3.24
CA GLN A 201 26.74 1.35 4.63
C GLN A 201 27.78 2.04 5.50
N TYR A 202 27.33 2.99 6.33
CA TYR A 202 28.18 3.70 7.27
C TYR A 202 28.35 2.86 8.54
N LEU A 203 29.62 2.55 8.88
CA LEU A 203 29.99 1.81 10.08
C LEU A 203 31.16 2.54 10.76
N THR A 204 31.24 2.48 12.11
CA THR A 204 32.37 3.07 12.86
C THR A 204 33.69 2.39 12.55
N SER A 205 33.63 1.13 12.14
CA SER A 205 34.79 0.29 11.74
C SER A 205 35.24 0.46 10.29
N GLY A 206 34.60 1.37 9.54
CA GLY A 206 34.87 1.62 8.13
C GLY A 206 33.67 1.20 7.25
N ASN A 207 33.31 2.05 6.28
CA ASN A 207 32.18 1.85 5.41
C ASN A 207 32.26 0.55 4.60
N LYS A 208 31.10 -0.01 4.26
CA LYS A 208 30.99 -1.14 3.32
C LYS A 208 30.26 -0.68 2.07
N TYR A 209 30.74 -1.15 0.93
CA TYR A 209 30.27 -0.77 -0.39
C TYR A 209 29.75 -1.98 -1.11
N GLN A 210 28.51 -1.92 -1.54
CA GLN A 210 27.84 -3.04 -2.18
C GLN A 210 27.27 -2.62 -3.52
N TYR A 211 27.59 -3.38 -4.54
CA TYR A 211 27.00 -3.26 -5.86
C TYR A 211 26.17 -4.49 -6.18
N SER A 212 25.02 -4.29 -6.82
CA SER A 212 24.22 -5.40 -7.30
C SER A 212 23.64 -5.12 -8.69
N ALA A 213 23.42 -6.20 -9.44
CA ALA A 213 22.72 -6.17 -10.71
C ALA A 213 21.82 -7.40 -10.82
N GLY A 214 20.60 -7.22 -11.30
CA GLY A 214 19.68 -8.33 -11.42
C GLY A 214 18.48 -8.06 -12.29
N ASN A 215 17.77 -9.13 -12.59
CA ASN A 215 16.48 -9.09 -13.24
C ASN A 215 15.44 -9.82 -12.39
N ASN A 216 14.24 -9.29 -12.41
CA ASN A 216 13.10 -9.86 -11.71
C ASN A 216 11.91 -9.92 -12.68
N THR A 217 11.22 -11.05 -12.70
CA THR A 217 9.93 -11.20 -13.38
C THR A 217 8.88 -11.65 -12.38
N ASN A 218 7.75 -10.96 -12.39
CA ASN A 218 6.61 -11.25 -11.53
C ASN A 218 5.39 -11.48 -12.41
N ARG A 219 4.82 -12.67 -12.33
CA ARG A 219 3.56 -13.04 -12.95
C ARG A 219 2.53 -13.35 -11.87
N ASN A 220 1.51 -12.53 -11.80
CA ASN A 220 0.45 -12.63 -10.82
C ASN A 220 -0.91 -12.79 -11.50
N ARG A 221 -1.70 -13.78 -11.09
CA ARG A 221 -3.09 -13.99 -11.47
C ARG A 221 -3.94 -14.00 -10.22
N ASN A 222 -4.93 -13.13 -10.19
CA ASN A 222 -5.79 -12.93 -9.03
C ASN A 222 -7.26 -12.95 -9.47
N MET A 223 -8.06 -13.80 -8.84
CA MET A 223 -9.51 -13.85 -8.99
C MET A 223 -10.14 -13.52 -7.64
N ASN A 224 -10.96 -12.48 -7.62
CA ASN A 224 -11.75 -12.10 -6.44
C ASN A 224 -13.24 -12.17 -6.77
N SER A 225 -14.01 -12.64 -5.80
CA SER A 225 -15.48 -12.62 -5.86
C SER A 225 -16.01 -12.20 -4.51
N SER A 226 -16.98 -11.29 -4.50
CA SER A 226 -17.65 -10.88 -3.26
C SER A 226 -19.15 -10.82 -3.44
N LEU A 227 -19.88 -11.10 -2.36
CA LEU A 227 -21.32 -11.01 -2.28
C LEU A 227 -21.69 -10.33 -0.96
N GLY A 228 -22.43 -9.24 -1.04
CA GLY A 228 -22.97 -8.50 0.09
C GLY A 228 -24.49 -8.54 0.10
N LEU A 229 -25.05 -8.68 1.28
CA LEU A 229 -26.49 -8.61 1.53
C LEU A 229 -26.74 -7.65 2.67
N ASN A 230 -27.58 -6.64 2.42
CA ASN A 230 -28.06 -5.70 3.43
C ASN A 230 -29.58 -5.80 3.50
N TRP A 231 -30.11 -6.28 4.61
CA TRP A 231 -31.53 -6.54 4.76
C TRP A 231 -32.13 -5.83 5.97
N GLN A 232 -33.06 -4.93 5.72
CA GLN A 232 -33.92 -4.32 6.72
C GLN A 232 -35.15 -5.23 6.91
N VAL A 233 -35.06 -6.22 7.82
CA VAL A 233 -36.12 -7.21 8.03
C VAL A 233 -37.42 -6.53 8.42
N ASP A 234 -37.33 -5.65 9.40
CA ASP A 234 -38.40 -4.79 9.89
C ASP A 234 -37.85 -3.43 10.33
N THR A 235 -38.66 -2.54 10.91
CA THR A 235 -38.22 -1.21 11.37
C THR A 235 -37.19 -1.25 12.52
N LEU A 236 -37.05 -2.39 13.18
CA LEU A 236 -36.20 -2.57 14.36
C LEU A 236 -35.01 -3.49 14.10
N THR A 237 -35.07 -4.34 13.06
CA THR A 237 -34.08 -5.41 12.82
C THR A 237 -33.35 -5.18 11.50
N PHE A 238 -32.03 -5.23 11.56
CA PHE A 238 -31.14 -5.13 10.43
C PHE A 238 -30.20 -6.34 10.39
N VAL A 239 -30.01 -6.92 9.20
CA VAL A 239 -29.08 -8.01 8.92
C VAL A 239 -28.13 -7.57 7.82
N ASN A 240 -26.85 -7.77 8.04
CA ASN A 240 -25.81 -7.61 7.04
C ASN A 240 -25.03 -8.92 6.93
N PHE A 241 -24.81 -9.37 5.72
CA PHE A 241 -23.90 -10.47 5.41
C PHE A 241 -22.95 -10.05 4.30
N PHE A 242 -21.69 -10.42 4.45
CA PHE A 242 -20.67 -10.20 3.43
C PHE A 242 -19.81 -11.46 3.31
N GLY A 243 -19.66 -11.96 2.07
CA GLY A 243 -18.78 -13.07 1.73
C GLY A 243 -17.76 -12.63 0.69
N ASN A 244 -16.53 -13.09 0.84
CA ASN A 244 -15.46 -12.87 -0.11
C ASN A 244 -14.71 -14.18 -0.36
N PHE A 245 -14.38 -14.43 -1.62
CA PHE A 245 -13.49 -15.47 -2.09
C PHE A 245 -12.36 -14.82 -2.90
N SER A 246 -11.10 -15.22 -2.62
CA SER A 246 -9.93 -14.79 -3.36
C SER A 246 -9.06 -16.00 -3.70
N PHE A 247 -8.65 -16.08 -4.95
CA PHE A 247 -7.64 -17.01 -5.44
C PHE A 247 -6.50 -16.22 -6.07
N VAL A 248 -5.27 -16.49 -5.63
CA VAL A 248 -4.07 -15.82 -6.16
C VAL A 248 -3.06 -16.88 -6.56
N ARG A 249 -2.49 -16.75 -7.75
CA ARG A 249 -1.37 -17.54 -8.23
C ARG A 249 -0.22 -16.61 -8.60
N ASN A 250 0.92 -16.82 -7.95
CA ASN A 250 2.14 -16.04 -8.15
C ASN A 250 3.22 -16.91 -8.76
N ASN A 251 3.99 -16.34 -9.69
CA ASN A 251 5.21 -16.94 -10.21
C ASN A 251 6.25 -15.82 -10.32
N ASN A 252 7.27 -15.87 -9.44
CA ASN A 252 8.31 -14.86 -9.36
C ASN A 252 9.65 -15.51 -9.64
N ALA A 253 10.37 -15.02 -10.65
CA ALA A 253 11.74 -15.41 -10.93
C ALA A 253 12.66 -14.20 -10.69
N ASN A 254 13.74 -14.43 -9.96
CA ASN A 254 14.74 -13.41 -9.66
C ASN A 254 16.13 -13.97 -9.90
N ASN A 255 16.95 -13.24 -10.66
CA ASN A 255 18.37 -13.49 -10.79
C ASN A 255 19.12 -12.23 -10.36
N ASN A 256 20.04 -12.37 -9.45
CA ASN A 256 20.78 -11.27 -8.88
C ASN A 256 22.25 -11.65 -8.69
N ARG A 257 23.15 -10.71 -8.97
CA ARG A 257 24.54 -10.77 -8.57
C ARG A 257 24.84 -9.58 -7.68
N GLN A 258 25.63 -9.79 -6.63
CA GLN A 258 25.95 -8.79 -5.64
C GLN A 258 27.41 -8.97 -5.20
N ALA A 259 28.16 -7.88 -5.10
CA ALA A 259 29.52 -7.88 -4.57
C ALA A 259 29.65 -6.82 -3.48
N THR A 260 30.36 -7.16 -2.41
CA THR A 260 30.61 -6.29 -1.25
C THR A 260 32.10 -6.02 -1.11
N PHE A 261 32.46 -4.78 -0.81
CA PHE A 261 33.84 -4.29 -0.72
C PHE A 261 34.07 -3.54 0.60
N ASN A 262 35.32 -3.57 1.09
CA ASN A 262 35.75 -2.79 2.25
C ASN A 262 36.14 -1.33 1.90
N GLU A 263 36.46 -1.05 0.64
CA GLU A 263 36.69 0.30 0.09
C GLU A 263 35.89 0.43 -1.22
N ASN A 264 35.54 1.68 -1.56
CA ASN A 264 34.79 1.92 -2.78
C ASN A 264 35.61 1.68 -4.05
N PRO A 265 35.33 0.66 -4.85
CA PRO A 265 36.06 0.39 -6.09
C PRO A 265 35.65 1.29 -7.25
N HIS A 266 34.71 2.24 -7.05
CA HIS A 266 34.21 3.18 -8.05
C HIS A 266 33.76 2.53 -9.37
N LEU A 267 33.05 1.38 -9.27
CA LEU A 267 32.48 0.70 -10.43
C LEU A 267 31.34 1.53 -11.04
N ASP A 268 31.14 1.35 -12.35
CA ASP A 268 29.95 1.92 -13.02
C ASP A 268 28.68 1.29 -12.46
N ILE A 269 27.82 2.08 -11.85
CA ILE A 269 26.57 1.59 -11.26
C ILE A 269 25.59 1.01 -12.28
N LEU A 270 25.68 1.42 -13.55
CA LEU A 270 24.80 0.90 -14.61
C LEU A 270 25.28 -0.47 -15.12
N ASP A 271 26.56 -0.78 -14.98
CA ASP A 271 27.15 -2.08 -15.34
C ASP A 271 28.28 -2.48 -14.37
N PRO A 272 27.95 -2.75 -13.10
CA PRO A 272 28.98 -2.88 -12.05
C PRO A 272 29.82 -4.15 -12.17
N PHE A 273 29.43 -5.12 -12.97
CA PHE A 273 30.12 -6.40 -13.08
C PHE A 273 30.99 -6.58 -14.31
N SER A 274 30.93 -5.65 -15.27
CA SER A 274 31.77 -5.71 -16.50
C SER A 274 33.28 -5.67 -16.21
N HIS A 275 33.67 -4.90 -15.18
CA HIS A 275 35.07 -4.68 -14.82
C HIS A 275 35.42 -5.20 -13.41
N ILE A 276 34.55 -6.00 -12.79
CA ILE A 276 34.78 -6.47 -11.40
C ILE A 276 36.08 -7.25 -11.24
N ASN A 277 36.52 -7.98 -12.28
CA ASN A 277 37.76 -8.75 -12.24
C ASN A 277 39.03 -7.88 -12.15
N ASN A 278 38.93 -6.58 -12.43
CA ASN A 278 40.03 -5.62 -12.27
C ASN A 278 40.16 -5.10 -10.84
N VAL A 279 39.20 -5.39 -9.94
CA VAL A 279 39.25 -4.99 -8.55
C VAL A 279 40.10 -5.99 -7.78
N PRO A 280 41.16 -5.53 -7.04
CA PRO A 280 41.99 -6.40 -6.23
C PRO A 280 41.18 -7.20 -5.20
N ASP A 281 41.61 -8.46 -4.97
CA ASP A 281 40.87 -9.36 -4.04
C ASP A 281 40.92 -8.85 -2.59
N GLU A 282 41.93 -8.09 -2.22
CA GLU A 282 42.07 -7.45 -0.89
C GLU A 282 40.92 -6.45 -0.58
N LEU A 283 40.34 -5.86 -1.63
CA LEU A 283 39.20 -4.94 -1.50
C LEU A 283 37.89 -5.67 -1.46
N ARG A 284 37.81 -6.92 -1.90
CA ARG A 284 36.60 -7.72 -1.96
C ARG A 284 36.34 -8.41 -0.63
N ILE A 285 35.10 -8.38 -0.17
CA ILE A 285 34.63 -9.18 0.96
C ILE A 285 33.93 -10.43 0.46
N ASN A 286 32.93 -10.25 -0.40
CA ASN A 286 32.21 -11.35 -1.02
C ASN A 286 31.67 -10.99 -2.41
N ASP A 287 31.39 -12.03 -3.19
CA ASP A 287 30.64 -11.98 -4.45
C ASP A 287 29.61 -13.11 -4.41
N ILE A 288 28.33 -12.78 -4.56
CA ILE A 288 27.23 -13.74 -4.55
C ILE A 288 26.45 -13.66 -5.86
N ALA A 289 26.32 -14.78 -6.54
CA ALA A 289 25.38 -14.96 -7.63
C ALA A 289 24.21 -15.82 -7.15
N MET A 290 22.97 -15.33 -7.31
CA MET A 290 21.79 -16.06 -6.88
C MET A 290 20.69 -16.05 -7.95
N GLY A 291 20.01 -17.21 -8.07
CA GLY A 291 18.79 -17.35 -8.81
C GLY A 291 17.68 -17.91 -7.92
N SER A 292 16.46 -17.44 -8.08
CA SER A 292 15.31 -18.02 -7.39
C SER A 292 14.07 -18.04 -8.26
N LEU A 293 13.25 -19.07 -8.09
CA LEU A 293 11.94 -19.21 -8.69
C LEU A 293 10.94 -19.59 -7.60
N MET A 294 10.01 -18.69 -7.32
CA MET A 294 8.92 -18.92 -6.39
C MET A 294 7.61 -19.12 -7.15
N GLN A 295 6.93 -20.22 -6.87
CA GLN A 295 5.61 -20.55 -7.39
C GLN A 295 4.65 -20.69 -6.20
N GLY A 296 3.61 -19.85 -6.17
CA GLY A 296 2.70 -19.81 -5.03
C GLY A 296 1.24 -19.79 -5.44
N GLU A 297 0.42 -20.47 -4.64
CA GLU A 297 -1.04 -20.42 -4.73
C GLU A 297 -1.64 -20.06 -3.37
N GLN A 298 -2.58 -19.14 -3.39
CA GLN A 298 -3.32 -18.73 -2.20
C GLN A 298 -4.81 -18.81 -2.44
N HIS A 299 -5.51 -19.46 -1.52
CA HIS A 299 -6.97 -19.46 -1.43
C HIS A 299 -7.39 -18.75 -0.15
N ARG A 300 -8.41 -17.89 -0.24
CA ARG A 300 -8.97 -17.21 0.93
C ARG A 300 -10.49 -17.18 0.84
N TYR A 301 -11.13 -17.53 1.95
CA TYR A 301 -12.56 -17.41 2.16
C TYR A 301 -12.79 -16.51 3.38
N SER A 302 -13.67 -15.54 3.26
CA SER A 302 -13.99 -14.63 4.36
C SER A 302 -15.48 -14.41 4.42
N PHE A 303 -16.09 -14.64 5.58
CA PHE A 303 -17.51 -14.42 5.82
C PHE A 303 -17.68 -13.54 7.05
N HIS A 304 -18.55 -12.57 6.96
CA HIS A 304 -18.92 -11.69 8.04
C HIS A 304 -20.42 -11.52 8.09
N ALA A 305 -21.03 -11.69 9.25
CA ALA A 305 -22.46 -11.53 9.47
C ALA A 305 -22.71 -10.65 10.68
N ASN A 306 -23.67 -9.73 10.57
CA ASN A 306 -24.15 -8.89 11.65
C ASN A 306 -25.67 -8.95 11.71
N ILE A 307 -26.21 -9.19 12.88
CA ILE A 307 -27.64 -9.07 13.18
C ILE A 307 -27.80 -8.03 14.30
N MET A 308 -28.66 -7.08 14.10
CA MET A 308 -28.91 -6.01 15.05
C MET A 308 -30.39 -5.79 15.25
N ARG A 309 -30.80 -5.62 16.50
CA ARG A 309 -32.17 -5.39 16.87
C ARG A 309 -32.30 -4.32 17.94
N ARG A 310 -33.17 -3.33 17.69
CA ARG A 310 -33.64 -2.43 18.74
C ARG A 310 -34.69 -3.16 19.58
N ILE A 311 -34.47 -3.19 20.91
CA ILE A 311 -35.29 -4.01 21.84
C ILE A 311 -36.34 -3.22 22.59
N ASN A 312 -36.28 -1.89 22.60
CA ASN A 312 -37.28 -1.05 23.26
C ASN A 312 -37.47 0.30 22.59
N LYS A 313 -38.52 1.02 22.99
CA LYS A 313 -38.85 2.36 22.50
C LYS A 313 -37.84 3.44 22.89
N LYS A 314 -37.06 3.22 23.95
CA LYS A 314 -35.97 4.12 24.39
C LYS A 314 -34.77 4.08 23.44
N GLY A 315 -34.68 3.04 22.58
CA GLY A 315 -33.63 2.89 21.61
C GLY A 315 -32.48 1.93 22.01
N SER A 316 -32.64 1.19 23.12
CA SER A 316 -31.66 0.15 23.45
C SER A 316 -31.61 -0.90 22.36
N SER A 317 -30.41 -1.40 22.05
CA SER A 317 -30.17 -2.36 20.98
C SER A 317 -29.21 -3.46 21.39
N ILE A 318 -29.42 -4.63 20.79
CA ILE A 318 -28.49 -5.75 20.87
C ILE A 318 -27.95 -6.08 19.49
N GLY A 319 -26.71 -6.52 19.42
CA GLY A 319 -26.05 -6.95 18.19
C GLY A 319 -25.32 -8.27 18.38
N LEU A 320 -25.39 -9.11 17.36
CA LEU A 320 -24.61 -10.32 17.21
C LEU A 320 -23.74 -10.18 15.97
N THR A 321 -22.44 -10.43 16.11
CA THR A 321 -21.49 -10.47 15.00
C THR A 321 -20.88 -11.86 14.92
N ALA A 322 -20.67 -12.35 13.69
CA ALA A 322 -19.92 -13.58 13.45
C ALA A 322 -18.96 -13.34 12.29
N GLN A 323 -17.76 -13.85 12.44
CA GLN A 323 -16.73 -13.80 11.38
C GLN A 323 -16.02 -15.13 11.22
N TYR A 324 -15.71 -15.46 9.99
CA TYR A 324 -14.94 -16.63 9.63
C TYR A 324 -13.99 -16.28 8.50
N ASN A 325 -12.70 -16.53 8.70
CA ASN A 325 -11.68 -16.38 7.68
C ASN A 325 -10.88 -17.68 7.61
N ASP A 326 -10.72 -18.20 6.41
CA ASP A 326 -9.87 -19.36 6.13
C ASP A 326 -8.97 -19.01 4.95
N SER A 327 -7.67 -19.18 5.10
CA SER A 327 -6.71 -18.97 4.04
C SER A 327 -5.68 -20.07 4.02
N LYS A 328 -5.30 -20.51 2.84
CA LYS A 328 -4.24 -21.48 2.60
C LYS A 328 -3.26 -20.89 1.61
N ASN A 329 -2.00 -20.82 2.03
CA ASN A 329 -0.88 -20.49 1.14
C ASN A 329 -0.07 -21.74 0.90
N ASP A 330 0.25 -22.01 -0.35
CA ASP A 330 1.10 -23.09 -0.79
C ASP A 330 2.18 -22.48 -1.71
N ASN A 331 3.42 -22.45 -1.21
CA ASN A 331 4.52 -21.80 -1.91
C ASN A 331 5.67 -22.77 -2.09
N ASN A 332 6.12 -22.92 -3.31
CA ASN A 332 7.28 -23.68 -3.71
C ASN A 332 8.39 -22.72 -4.14
N ASN A 333 9.55 -22.82 -3.53
CA ASN A 333 10.69 -21.95 -3.80
C ASN A 333 11.93 -22.76 -4.17
N PHE A 334 12.47 -22.50 -5.34
CA PHE A 334 13.75 -23.00 -5.80
C PHE A 334 14.76 -21.88 -5.65
N SER A 335 15.91 -22.15 -5.05
CA SER A 335 16.98 -21.16 -4.90
C SER A 335 18.32 -21.80 -5.16
N ILE A 336 19.11 -21.13 -5.99
CA ILE A 336 20.49 -21.50 -6.28
C ILE A 336 21.38 -20.31 -5.95
N SER A 337 22.49 -20.51 -5.27
CA SER A 337 23.44 -19.45 -4.99
C SER A 337 24.87 -19.98 -4.91
N SER A 338 25.80 -19.15 -5.37
CA SER A 338 27.24 -19.34 -5.19
C SER A 338 27.80 -18.09 -4.55
N THR A 339 28.39 -18.23 -3.37
CA THR A 339 29.01 -17.12 -2.64
C THR A 339 30.49 -17.37 -2.51
N THR A 340 31.33 -16.47 -3.02
CA THR A 340 32.78 -16.48 -2.85
C THR A 340 33.14 -15.50 -1.73
N TYR A 341 33.87 -15.94 -0.73
CA TYR A 341 34.39 -15.14 0.37
C TYR A 341 35.89 -14.93 0.18
N TYR A 342 36.32 -13.73 -0.14
CA TYR A 342 37.72 -13.38 -0.41
C TYR A 342 38.56 -13.25 0.87
N GLN A 343 37.90 -12.90 2.00
CA GLN A 343 38.56 -12.75 3.29
C GLN A 343 38.62 -14.07 4.10
N LEU A 344 38.02 -15.14 3.61
CA LEU A 344 38.03 -16.46 4.20
C LEU A 344 38.70 -17.45 3.24
N LYS A 345 39.75 -18.13 3.71
CA LYS A 345 40.45 -19.11 2.91
C LYS A 345 40.07 -20.55 3.33
N ASN A 346 39.95 -21.44 2.38
CA ASN A 346 39.76 -22.86 2.63
C ASN A 346 41.09 -23.54 3.08
N SER A 347 41.03 -24.81 3.42
CA SER A 347 42.20 -25.60 3.86
C SER A 347 43.35 -25.65 2.85
N ALA A 348 43.08 -25.37 1.58
CA ALA A 348 44.09 -25.32 0.51
C ALA A 348 44.62 -23.89 0.25
N GLY A 349 44.22 -22.88 1.05
CA GLY A 349 44.65 -21.49 0.90
C GLY A 349 43.89 -20.72 -0.18
N ASN A 350 42.92 -21.31 -0.86
CA ASN A 350 42.09 -20.67 -1.85
C ASN A 350 40.87 -19.98 -1.19
N ASP A 351 40.20 -19.08 -1.91
CA ASP A 351 38.98 -18.46 -1.45
C ASP A 351 37.91 -19.49 -1.09
N SER A 352 37.18 -19.21 0.00
CA SER A 352 36.11 -20.10 0.43
C SER A 352 34.87 -19.87 -0.45
N ILE A 353 34.35 -20.92 -1.08
CA ILE A 353 33.15 -20.89 -1.92
C ILE A 353 32.06 -21.69 -1.23
N LEU A 354 30.91 -21.04 -1.02
CA LEU A 354 29.70 -21.68 -0.52
C LEU A 354 28.68 -21.80 -1.66
N TYR A 355 28.49 -23.01 -2.13
CA TYR A 355 27.45 -23.33 -3.10
C TYR A 355 26.21 -23.89 -2.42
N ARG A 356 25.03 -23.46 -2.84
CA ARG A 356 23.73 -23.96 -2.38
C ARG A 356 22.78 -24.10 -3.55
N ASN A 357 22.08 -25.21 -3.59
CA ASN A 357 20.95 -25.46 -4.50
C ASN A 357 19.85 -26.11 -3.68
N GLN A 358 18.75 -25.38 -3.46
CA GLN A 358 17.72 -25.76 -2.51
C GLN A 358 16.33 -25.63 -3.11
N TYR A 359 15.48 -26.59 -2.75
CA TYR A 359 14.04 -26.50 -2.92
C TYR A 359 13.36 -26.43 -1.56
N SER A 360 12.38 -25.55 -1.42
CA SER A 360 11.53 -25.51 -0.22
C SER A 360 10.06 -25.44 -0.58
N SER A 361 9.26 -26.32 0.01
CA SER A 361 7.80 -26.30 -0.02
C SER A 361 7.29 -25.77 1.30
N ASN A 362 6.42 -24.75 1.25
CA ASN A 362 5.86 -24.12 2.43
C ASN A 362 4.34 -24.09 2.36
N LEU A 363 3.68 -24.85 3.24
CA LEU A 363 2.24 -24.92 3.38
C LEU A 363 1.79 -24.17 4.64
N SER A 364 1.02 -23.09 4.46
CA SER A 364 0.62 -22.21 5.56
C SER A 364 -0.89 -21.96 5.59
N PRO A 365 -1.71 -22.91 6.12
CA PRO A 365 -3.12 -22.67 6.39
C PRO A 365 -3.28 -21.81 7.65
N ASN A 366 -4.22 -20.85 7.57
CA ASN A 366 -4.62 -19.98 8.67
C ASN A 366 -6.14 -19.88 8.73
N ARG A 367 -6.72 -20.19 9.89
CA ARG A 367 -8.15 -20.13 10.16
C ARG A 367 -8.41 -19.20 11.33
N GLN A 368 -9.36 -18.29 11.15
CA GLN A 368 -9.79 -17.35 12.19
C GLN A 368 -11.31 -17.39 12.30
N GLN A 369 -11.81 -17.43 13.51
CA GLN A 369 -13.23 -17.46 13.84
C GLN A 369 -13.48 -16.44 14.94
N GLY A 370 -14.58 -15.73 14.87
CA GLY A 370 -14.96 -14.76 15.89
C GLY A 370 -16.46 -14.66 16.06
N ILE A 371 -16.87 -14.45 17.29
CA ILE A 371 -18.25 -14.13 17.65
C ILE A 371 -18.23 -12.92 18.59
N GLY A 372 -19.16 -12.00 18.41
CA GLY A 372 -19.27 -10.80 19.23
C GLY A 372 -20.72 -10.54 19.63
N LEU A 373 -20.89 -10.14 20.89
CA LEU A 373 -22.16 -9.67 21.46
C LEU A 373 -21.99 -8.20 21.82
N MET A 374 -23.01 -7.41 21.54
CA MET A 374 -23.02 -5.99 21.84
C MET A 374 -24.38 -5.60 22.45
N PHE A 375 -24.31 -4.76 23.45
CA PHE A 375 -25.47 -4.06 24.01
C PHE A 375 -25.20 -2.56 24.02
N SER A 376 -26.14 -1.77 23.49
CA SER A 376 -26.09 -0.31 23.50
C SER A 376 -27.33 0.26 24.18
N HIS A 377 -27.15 1.29 25.02
CA HIS A 377 -28.23 1.95 25.74
C HIS A 377 -28.10 3.47 25.65
N PRO A 378 -29.14 4.19 25.20
CA PRO A 378 -29.20 5.63 25.26
C PRO A 378 -29.66 6.09 26.67
N PHE A 379 -28.81 6.76 27.42
CA PHE A 379 -29.19 7.42 28.66
C PHE A 379 -29.98 8.70 28.41
N SER A 380 -29.70 9.37 27.32
CA SER A 380 -30.44 10.55 26.84
C SER A 380 -30.39 10.64 25.30
N LYS A 381 -31.01 11.64 24.72
CA LYS A 381 -30.88 11.92 23.26
C LYS A 381 -29.46 12.25 22.82
N LYS A 382 -28.58 12.63 23.76
CA LYS A 382 -27.21 13.05 23.50
C LYS A 382 -26.16 12.06 24.02
N LEU A 383 -26.48 11.24 25.01
CA LEU A 383 -25.55 10.35 25.68
C LEU A 383 -25.94 8.89 25.51
N HIS A 384 -25.03 8.11 24.94
CA HIS A 384 -25.17 6.66 24.71
C HIS A 384 -23.98 5.93 25.33
N ALA A 385 -24.22 4.72 25.82
CA ALA A 385 -23.15 3.81 26.21
C ALA A 385 -23.30 2.48 25.49
N GLN A 386 -22.20 1.83 25.26
CA GLN A 386 -22.13 0.52 24.63
C GLN A 386 -21.11 -0.36 25.38
N ILE A 387 -21.51 -1.58 25.68
CA ILE A 387 -20.63 -2.65 26.11
C ILE A 387 -20.63 -3.73 25.02
N SER A 388 -19.46 -4.27 24.72
CA SER A 388 -19.36 -5.42 23.82
C SER A 388 -18.32 -6.42 24.31
N TYR A 389 -18.61 -7.67 24.02
CA TYR A 389 -17.72 -8.79 24.23
C TYR A 389 -17.47 -9.51 22.92
N ASN A 390 -16.19 -9.74 22.60
CA ASN A 390 -15.75 -10.43 21.39
C ASN A 390 -14.87 -11.61 21.79
N LEU A 391 -15.14 -12.76 21.22
CA LEU A 391 -14.31 -13.95 21.33
C LEU A 391 -13.73 -14.25 19.96
N ASN A 392 -12.39 -14.22 19.83
CA ASN A 392 -11.68 -14.52 18.61
C ASN A 392 -10.75 -15.72 18.84
N TYR A 393 -10.82 -16.68 17.95
CA TYR A 393 -9.93 -17.83 17.90
C TYR A 393 -9.23 -17.87 16.56
N SER A 394 -7.90 -17.94 16.56
CA SER A 394 -7.10 -18.15 15.36
C SER A 394 -6.21 -19.37 15.51
N LYS A 395 -6.03 -20.11 14.41
CA LYS A 395 -5.13 -21.25 14.30
C LYS A 395 -4.35 -21.13 13.00
N GLN A 396 -3.04 -21.15 13.13
CA GLN A 396 -2.12 -21.09 11.99
C GLN A 396 -1.18 -22.29 12.04
N LYS A 397 -0.93 -22.86 10.90
CA LYS A 397 0.17 -23.81 10.67
C LYS A 397 1.16 -23.19 9.70
N ASN A 398 2.41 -23.59 9.81
CA ASN A 398 3.44 -23.24 8.84
C ASN A 398 4.40 -24.42 8.76
N ASP A 399 4.25 -25.20 7.71
CA ASP A 399 5.02 -26.41 7.45
C ASP A 399 5.93 -26.14 6.25
N ARG A 400 7.21 -25.84 6.52
CA ARG A 400 8.25 -25.67 5.51
C ARG A 400 9.14 -26.92 5.50
N ASN A 401 9.23 -27.58 4.36
CA ASN A 401 10.17 -28.66 4.10
C ASN A 401 11.23 -28.14 3.12
N THR A 402 12.50 -28.32 3.45
CA THR A 402 13.64 -27.87 2.64
C THR A 402 14.48 -29.09 2.23
N TYR A 403 14.92 -29.11 0.98
CA TYR A 403 15.68 -30.17 0.36
C TYR A 403 16.94 -29.59 -0.28
N ASP A 404 18.05 -30.33 -0.19
CA ASP A 404 19.30 -29.97 -0.86
C ASP A 404 19.38 -30.64 -2.22
N LEU A 405 19.35 -29.85 -3.25
CA LEU A 405 19.44 -30.30 -4.63
C LEU A 405 20.90 -30.26 -5.17
N SER A 406 21.88 -29.97 -4.34
CA SER A 406 23.29 -29.85 -4.77
C SER A 406 23.84 -31.14 -5.36
N GLY A 407 23.34 -32.29 -4.91
CA GLY A 407 23.69 -33.63 -5.46
C GLY A 407 23.13 -33.92 -6.85
N PHE A 408 22.20 -33.11 -7.33
CA PHE A 408 21.51 -33.21 -8.64
C PHE A 408 21.92 -32.10 -9.60
N MET A 409 23.15 -31.62 -9.51
CA MET A 409 23.61 -30.38 -10.22
C MET A 409 23.46 -30.45 -11.73
N GLU A 410 23.68 -31.58 -12.37
CA GLU A 410 23.58 -31.73 -13.83
C GLU A 410 22.14 -31.54 -14.33
N GLU A 411 21.16 -31.92 -13.51
CA GLU A 411 19.75 -31.89 -13.89
C GLU A 411 19.08 -30.56 -13.47
N THR A 412 19.48 -29.95 -12.35
CA THR A 412 18.76 -28.80 -11.73
C THR A 412 19.37 -27.43 -12.03
N ALA A 413 20.66 -27.37 -12.37
CA ALA A 413 21.34 -26.11 -12.71
C ALA A 413 20.84 -25.50 -14.03
N VAL A 414 20.28 -26.31 -14.92
CA VAL A 414 19.84 -25.91 -16.26
C VAL A 414 18.39 -25.46 -16.29
N GLN A 415 17.54 -25.93 -15.36
CA GLN A 415 16.11 -25.63 -15.32
C GLN A 415 15.61 -25.38 -13.88
N PRO A 416 15.70 -24.14 -13.37
CA PRO A 416 15.05 -23.80 -12.11
C PRO A 416 13.55 -24.13 -12.17
N GLY A 417 13.05 -24.86 -11.17
CA GLY A 417 11.65 -25.30 -11.08
C GLY A 417 11.43 -26.78 -11.43
N TYR A 418 12.48 -27.50 -11.82
CA TYR A 418 12.44 -28.95 -11.99
C TYR A 418 12.83 -29.65 -10.68
N LEU A 419 12.08 -30.69 -10.29
CA LEU A 419 12.41 -31.59 -9.19
C LEU A 419 12.88 -32.94 -9.74
N PRO A 420 14.13 -33.31 -9.51
CA PRO A 420 14.65 -34.62 -9.97
C PRO A 420 13.99 -35.78 -9.20
N GLU A 421 13.96 -36.94 -9.79
CA GLU A 421 13.45 -38.17 -9.13
C GLU A 421 14.27 -38.47 -7.87
N GLY A 422 13.61 -38.82 -6.77
CA GLY A 422 14.27 -39.17 -5.50
C GLY A 422 14.77 -37.96 -4.70
N TYR A 423 14.44 -36.74 -5.04
CA TYR A 423 14.86 -35.53 -4.32
C TYR A 423 14.44 -35.55 -2.84
N GLU A 424 13.37 -36.26 -2.47
CA GLU A 424 12.87 -36.37 -1.10
C GLU A 424 13.91 -36.92 -0.12
N ALA A 425 14.84 -37.73 -0.61
CA ALA A 425 15.93 -38.28 0.20
C ALA A 425 16.94 -37.20 0.65
N SER A 426 16.96 -36.05 -0.02
CA SER A 426 17.85 -34.91 0.31
C SER A 426 17.23 -33.90 1.30
N TYR A 427 16.24 -34.35 2.09
CA TYR A 427 15.58 -33.53 3.09
C TYR A 427 16.54 -32.99 4.14
N ILE A 428 16.49 -31.68 4.40
CA ILE A 428 17.30 -30.99 5.40
C ILE A 428 16.45 -30.64 6.63
N ASP A 429 16.53 -31.44 7.67
CA ASP A 429 15.76 -31.25 8.90
C ASP A 429 16.09 -29.92 9.59
N SER A 430 17.36 -29.50 9.62
CA SER A 430 17.81 -28.26 10.25
C SER A 430 17.28 -26.97 9.58
N LEU A 431 16.95 -27.01 8.28
CA LEU A 431 16.37 -25.88 7.53
C LEU A 431 14.85 -26.01 7.35
N SER A 432 14.27 -27.12 7.80
CA SER A 432 12.84 -27.38 7.77
C SER A 432 12.19 -26.96 9.07
N ASN A 433 10.97 -26.42 8.97
CA ASN A 433 10.24 -25.91 10.12
C ASN A 433 8.79 -26.38 10.08
N ARG A 434 8.32 -26.95 11.17
CA ARG A 434 6.90 -27.25 11.38
C ARG A 434 6.42 -26.50 12.61
N SER A 435 5.48 -25.59 12.40
CA SER A 435 4.94 -24.80 13.51
C SER A 435 3.42 -24.75 13.47
N HIS A 436 2.84 -24.88 14.67
CA HIS A 436 1.42 -24.76 14.91
C HIS A 436 1.22 -23.72 15.99
N SER A 437 0.54 -22.63 15.65
CA SER A 437 0.18 -21.62 16.65
C SER A 437 -1.32 -21.48 16.77
N SER A 438 -1.78 -21.13 17.94
CA SER A 438 -3.17 -20.75 18.19
C SER A 438 -3.25 -19.56 19.15
N THR A 439 -4.25 -18.72 18.93
CA THR A 439 -4.55 -17.57 19.79
C THR A 439 -6.03 -17.57 20.12
N LEU A 440 -6.35 -17.54 21.38
CA LEU A 440 -7.69 -17.28 21.91
C LEU A 440 -7.67 -15.91 22.59
N GLN A 441 -8.45 -14.98 22.06
CA GLN A 441 -8.51 -13.60 22.53
C GLN A 441 -9.94 -13.24 22.96
N HIS A 442 -10.07 -12.68 24.13
CA HIS A 442 -11.28 -12.08 24.64
C HIS A 442 -11.17 -10.56 24.50
N GLY A 443 -12.18 -9.90 23.95
CA GLY A 443 -12.23 -8.44 23.87
C GLY A 443 -13.40 -7.90 24.67
N ILE A 444 -13.15 -7.15 25.73
CA ILE A 444 -14.17 -6.47 26.53
C ILE A 444 -14.04 -4.99 26.23
N ASN A 445 -15.08 -4.38 25.63
CA ASN A 445 -15.04 -2.99 25.24
C ASN A 445 -16.17 -2.21 25.89
N LEU A 446 -15.83 -1.04 26.41
CA LEU A 446 -16.77 -0.08 26.96
C LEU A 446 -16.60 1.24 26.21
N HIS A 447 -17.68 1.78 25.64
CA HIS A 447 -17.69 3.03 24.91
C HIS A 447 -18.79 3.96 25.41
N PHE A 448 -18.50 5.24 25.50
CA PHE A 448 -19.43 6.32 25.76
C PHE A 448 -19.40 7.29 24.61
N ASN A 449 -20.55 7.67 24.10
CA ASN A 449 -20.71 8.66 23.08
C ASN A 449 -21.63 9.79 23.55
N TYR A 450 -21.13 11.02 23.54
CA TYR A 450 -21.91 12.23 23.69
C TYR A 450 -21.91 13.00 22.40
N SER A 451 -23.08 13.33 21.87
CA SER A 451 -23.21 14.08 20.61
C SER A 451 -24.34 15.10 20.69
N ASP A 452 -24.01 16.35 20.40
CA ASP A 452 -24.99 17.40 20.19
C ASP A 452 -24.64 18.21 18.90
N THR A 453 -25.22 19.40 18.73
CA THR A 453 -25.02 20.25 17.55
C THR A 453 -23.63 20.88 17.45
N ILE A 454 -22.85 20.87 18.53
CA ILE A 454 -21.53 21.52 18.64
C ILE A 454 -20.44 20.50 18.96
N TRP A 455 -20.74 19.54 19.82
CA TRP A 455 -19.78 18.59 20.35
C TRP A 455 -20.11 17.15 19.94
N ASN A 456 -19.10 16.41 19.56
CA ASN A 456 -19.14 14.96 19.43
C ASN A 456 -17.94 14.38 20.21
N ILE A 457 -18.23 13.66 21.30
CA ILE A 457 -17.22 13.12 22.20
C ILE A 457 -17.43 11.60 22.27
N ASN A 458 -16.39 10.83 21.93
CA ASN A 458 -16.36 9.40 22.09
C ASN A 458 -15.19 9.02 23.00
N ALA A 459 -15.48 8.35 24.11
CA ALA A 459 -14.47 7.81 25.02
C ALA A 459 -14.67 6.30 25.16
N GLY A 460 -13.62 5.56 25.12
CA GLY A 460 -13.71 4.11 25.23
C GLY A 460 -12.45 3.47 25.76
N VAL A 461 -12.61 2.25 26.25
CA VAL A 461 -11.51 1.39 26.65
C VAL A 461 -11.80 -0.03 26.21
N SER A 462 -10.77 -0.71 25.70
CA SER A 462 -10.79 -2.12 25.39
C SER A 462 -9.73 -2.84 26.22
N VAL A 463 -10.13 -3.91 26.88
CA VAL A 463 -9.24 -4.84 27.59
C VAL A 463 -9.28 -6.17 26.86
N GLN A 464 -8.10 -6.69 26.51
CA GLN A 464 -7.96 -7.85 25.64
C GLN A 464 -7.07 -8.94 26.28
N PRO A 465 -7.61 -9.75 27.21
CA PRO A 465 -6.94 -10.96 27.65
C PRO A 465 -6.77 -11.93 26.48
N GLU A 466 -5.58 -12.49 26.35
CA GLU A 466 -5.30 -13.47 25.31
C GLU A 466 -4.43 -14.62 25.82
N ARG A 467 -4.68 -15.79 25.25
CA ARG A 467 -3.83 -16.98 25.40
C ARG A 467 -3.27 -17.33 24.03
N ARG A 468 -1.95 -17.36 23.93
CA ARG A 468 -1.23 -17.72 22.70
C ARG A 468 -0.40 -18.97 22.95
N SER A 469 -0.52 -19.95 22.09
CA SER A 469 0.31 -21.16 22.13
C SER A 469 1.05 -21.36 20.80
N LEU A 470 2.29 -21.82 20.87
CA LEU A 470 3.11 -22.22 19.75
C LEU A 470 3.76 -23.55 20.07
N ASN A 471 3.59 -24.50 19.16
CA ASN A 471 4.37 -25.73 19.05
C ASN A 471 5.18 -25.67 17.76
N GLN A 472 6.50 -25.74 17.89
CA GLN A 472 7.42 -25.62 16.76
C GLN A 472 8.50 -26.70 16.84
N LYS A 473 8.84 -27.27 15.68
CA LYS A 473 9.97 -28.15 15.48
C LYS A 473 10.81 -27.63 14.31
N THR A 474 12.13 -27.44 14.52
CA THR A 474 13.13 -27.13 13.49
C THR A 474 14.36 -27.97 13.79
N GLY A 475 14.65 -28.94 12.95
CA GLY A 475 15.70 -29.92 13.23
C GLY A 475 15.47 -30.65 14.56
N LEU A 476 16.49 -30.69 15.39
CA LEU A 476 16.43 -31.26 16.74
C LEU A 476 15.77 -30.30 17.77
N HIS A 477 15.62 -29.03 17.45
CA HIS A 477 15.03 -28.05 18.34
C HIS A 477 13.50 -28.15 18.37
N ARG A 478 12.96 -28.25 19.58
CA ARG A 478 11.51 -28.19 19.82
C ARG A 478 11.20 -27.05 20.79
N ALA A 479 10.19 -26.29 20.46
CA ALA A 479 9.65 -25.28 21.34
C ALA A 479 8.15 -25.52 21.48
N ASP A 480 7.70 -25.65 22.73
CA ASP A 480 6.28 -25.71 23.08
C ASP A 480 6.04 -24.71 24.19
N THR A 481 5.25 -23.71 23.90
CA THR A 481 5.02 -22.65 24.87
C THR A 481 3.60 -22.13 24.80
N THR A 482 3.09 -21.70 25.98
CA THR A 482 1.83 -21.01 26.10
C THR A 482 2.04 -19.74 26.91
N LEU A 483 1.65 -18.61 26.33
CA LEU A 483 1.75 -17.29 26.95
C LEU A 483 0.37 -16.72 27.21
N HIS A 484 0.23 -16.07 28.35
CA HIS A 484 -0.94 -15.29 28.71
C HIS A 484 -0.55 -13.81 28.76
N SER A 485 -1.36 -12.97 28.14
CA SER A 485 -1.11 -11.54 28.13
C SER A 485 -2.43 -10.76 28.13
N VAL A 486 -2.35 -9.49 28.48
CA VAL A 486 -3.51 -8.59 28.46
C VAL A 486 -3.15 -7.36 27.64
N GLY A 487 -3.92 -7.12 26.59
CA GLY A 487 -3.85 -5.88 25.81
C GLY A 487 -4.72 -4.79 26.43
N PHE A 488 -4.30 -3.53 26.33
CA PHE A 488 -5.04 -2.37 26.80
C PHE A 488 -5.09 -1.31 25.69
N GLN A 489 -6.31 -0.84 25.36
CA GLN A 489 -6.55 0.08 24.25
C GLN A 489 -7.54 1.16 24.66
N PRO A 490 -7.09 2.27 25.23
CA PRO A 490 -7.91 3.46 25.48
C PRO A 490 -8.07 4.27 24.20
N MET A 491 -9.21 4.92 24.04
CA MET A 491 -9.50 5.86 22.97
C MET A 491 -10.27 7.06 23.47
N LEU A 492 -9.96 8.24 22.91
CA LEU A 492 -10.69 9.46 23.16
C LEU A 492 -10.76 10.26 21.84
N PHE A 493 -11.96 10.55 21.42
CA PHE A 493 -12.26 11.41 20.27
C PHE A 493 -13.10 12.57 20.74
N ILE A 494 -12.67 13.79 20.47
CA ILE A 494 -13.39 15.02 20.74
C ILE A 494 -13.46 15.83 19.47
N SER A 495 -14.63 16.12 18.97
CA SER A 495 -14.87 17.03 17.85
C SER A 495 -15.74 18.19 18.29
N TRP A 496 -15.23 19.39 18.12
CA TRP A 496 -15.96 20.62 18.26
C TRP A 496 -16.23 21.21 16.88
N GLN A 497 -17.48 21.51 16.59
CA GLN A 497 -17.90 22.10 15.33
C GLN A 497 -18.84 23.28 15.56
N LYS A 498 -18.46 24.45 15.07
CA LYS A 498 -19.32 25.65 15.10
C LYS A 498 -19.23 26.38 13.78
N LYS A 499 -20.37 26.51 13.08
CA LYS A 499 -20.46 27.11 11.74
C LYS A 499 -19.52 26.41 10.75
N LYS A 500 -18.48 27.09 10.31
CA LYS A 500 -17.49 26.58 9.33
C LYS A 500 -16.16 26.13 9.95
N ASN A 501 -16.05 26.25 11.27
CA ASN A 501 -14.88 25.83 12.02
C ASN A 501 -15.12 24.45 12.64
N ARG A 502 -14.12 23.59 12.54
CA ARG A 502 -14.08 22.29 13.20
C ARG A 502 -12.70 22.09 13.82
N ILE A 503 -12.67 21.61 15.07
CA ILE A 503 -11.45 21.17 15.74
C ILE A 503 -11.71 19.76 16.26
N THR A 504 -10.79 18.86 15.97
CA THR A 504 -10.88 17.45 16.39
C THR A 504 -9.61 17.03 17.10
N LEU A 505 -9.75 16.43 18.27
CA LEU A 505 -8.68 15.77 19.01
C LEU A 505 -8.97 14.27 19.03
N ASN A 506 -7.99 13.46 18.64
CA ASN A 506 -8.07 12.02 18.67
C ASN A 506 -6.86 11.46 19.43
N TYR A 507 -7.11 10.69 20.49
CA TYR A 507 -6.11 9.93 21.23
C TYR A 507 -6.42 8.45 21.09
N TYR A 508 -5.39 7.67 20.81
CA TYR A 508 -5.48 6.22 20.73
C TYR A 508 -4.24 5.56 21.34
N GLY A 509 -4.48 4.61 22.26
CA GLY A 509 -3.45 3.77 22.84
C GLY A 509 -3.64 2.30 22.44
N ASN A 510 -2.54 1.58 22.23
CA ASN A 510 -2.61 0.18 21.83
C ASN A 510 -1.41 -0.63 22.32
N THR A 511 -1.68 -1.78 22.97
CA THR A 511 -0.65 -2.76 23.35
C THR A 511 -0.43 -3.74 22.21
N TRP A 512 0.82 -3.89 21.77
CA TRP A 512 1.25 -4.89 20.79
C TRP A 512 2.11 -5.93 21.49
N GLN A 513 1.71 -7.18 21.39
CA GLN A 513 2.46 -8.31 21.93
C GLN A 513 3.57 -8.71 20.97
N PRO A 514 4.76 -9.10 21.45
CA PRO A 514 5.80 -9.68 20.63
C PRO A 514 5.28 -10.92 19.89
N SER A 515 5.76 -11.15 18.68
CA SER A 515 5.50 -12.38 17.95
C SER A 515 6.03 -13.58 18.73
N LEU A 516 5.30 -14.70 18.77
CA LEU A 516 5.81 -15.94 19.39
C LEU A 516 7.10 -16.41 18.71
N TYR A 517 7.24 -16.17 17.42
CA TYR A 517 8.46 -16.49 16.67
C TYR A 517 9.65 -15.65 17.14
N ASP A 518 9.46 -14.36 17.44
CA ASP A 518 10.53 -13.50 17.95
C ASP A 518 10.96 -13.90 19.36
N LEU A 519 10.09 -14.56 20.11
CA LEU A 519 10.37 -15.00 21.49
C LEU A 519 11.15 -16.33 21.56
N ILE A 520 10.83 -17.30 20.68
CA ILE A 520 11.26 -18.68 20.91
C ILE A 520 11.70 -19.45 19.67
N SER A 521 11.70 -18.82 18.48
CA SER A 521 12.17 -19.51 17.28
C SER A 521 13.65 -19.90 17.39
N PRO A 522 14.05 -21.07 16.86
CA PRO A 522 15.45 -21.40 16.68
C PRO A 522 16.14 -20.38 15.76
N THR A 523 17.46 -20.27 15.90
CA THR A 523 18.28 -19.42 15.01
C THR A 523 18.05 -19.83 13.56
N ASN A 524 17.70 -18.85 12.72
CA ASN A 524 17.61 -19.07 11.29
C ASN A 524 18.92 -18.64 10.63
N ASN A 525 19.68 -19.62 10.13
CA ASN A 525 20.94 -19.45 9.41
C ASN A 525 20.84 -19.96 7.97
N SER A 526 19.63 -20.02 7.40
CA SER A 526 19.41 -20.44 6.01
C SER A 526 20.11 -19.53 5.00
N ASP A 527 20.25 -18.24 5.34
CA ASP A 527 21.15 -17.30 4.70
C ASP A 527 22.32 -17.01 5.66
N PRO A 528 23.55 -17.43 5.32
CA PRO A 528 24.71 -17.24 6.21
C PRO A 528 25.17 -15.79 6.32
N LEU A 529 24.75 -14.92 5.38
CA LEU A 529 25.00 -13.48 5.46
C LEU A 529 23.92 -12.72 6.26
N ASN A 530 22.79 -13.36 6.57
CA ASN A 530 21.66 -12.76 7.29
C ASN A 530 21.08 -13.73 8.32
N ILE A 531 21.79 -13.92 9.42
CA ILE A 531 21.37 -14.79 10.52
C ILE A 531 20.33 -14.07 11.39
N THR A 532 19.27 -14.78 11.78
CA THR A 532 18.24 -14.24 12.68
C THR A 532 18.08 -15.11 13.91
N ARG A 533 18.09 -14.47 15.11
CA ARG A 533 17.81 -15.13 16.39
C ARG A 533 16.52 -14.61 17.03
N SER A 534 15.95 -15.39 17.94
CA SER A 534 14.85 -14.99 18.81
C SER A 534 15.37 -14.39 20.13
N ASN A 535 14.46 -13.74 20.87
CA ASN A 535 14.74 -13.21 22.21
C ASN A 535 13.54 -13.48 23.14
N PRO A 536 13.67 -14.38 24.13
CA PRO A 536 12.57 -14.73 25.04
C PRO A 536 12.21 -13.61 26.03
N ASN A 537 13.06 -12.60 26.18
CA ASN A 537 12.89 -11.50 27.13
C ASN A 537 12.11 -10.31 26.58
N LEU A 538 11.52 -10.43 25.40
CA LEU A 538 10.76 -9.34 24.80
C LEU A 538 9.51 -8.99 25.61
N LYS A 539 9.30 -7.70 25.80
CA LYS A 539 8.15 -7.11 26.45
C LYS A 539 7.15 -6.57 25.42
N PRO A 540 5.86 -6.47 25.79
CA PRO A 540 4.89 -5.78 24.95
C PRO A 540 5.28 -4.33 24.65
N THR A 541 5.03 -3.90 23.43
CA THR A 541 5.15 -2.50 23.00
C THR A 541 3.84 -1.79 23.22
N TYR A 542 3.86 -0.59 23.83
CA TYR A 542 2.69 0.25 23.94
C TYR A 542 2.83 1.48 23.04
N ASN A 543 1.94 1.56 22.04
CA ASN A 543 1.88 2.67 21.11
C ASN A 543 0.87 3.71 21.59
N GLN A 544 1.23 4.98 21.52
CA GLN A 544 0.37 6.13 21.78
C GLN A 544 0.33 7.04 20.56
N SER A 545 -0.85 7.49 20.21
CA SER A 545 -1.04 8.43 19.10
C SER A 545 -1.99 9.54 19.51
N VAL A 546 -1.58 10.79 19.28
CA VAL A 546 -2.41 11.98 19.43
C VAL A 546 -2.50 12.66 18.08
N ARG A 547 -3.70 12.96 17.63
CA ARG A 547 -3.95 13.72 16.40
C ARG A 547 -4.85 14.90 16.70
N LEU A 548 -4.38 16.10 16.35
CA LEU A 548 -5.14 17.34 16.41
C LEU A 548 -5.41 17.79 14.97
N GLU A 549 -6.65 18.11 14.67
CA GLU A 549 -7.07 18.68 13.39
C GLU A 549 -7.81 19.99 13.61
N ALA A 550 -7.55 20.98 12.77
CA ALA A 550 -8.29 22.24 12.72
C ALA A 550 -8.66 22.55 11.27
N GLN A 551 -9.91 22.90 11.05
CA GLN A 551 -10.45 23.18 9.72
C GLN A 551 -11.34 24.43 9.73
N ASN A 552 -11.16 25.29 8.73
CA ASN A 552 -12.11 26.34 8.38
C ASN A 552 -12.52 26.20 6.91
N THR A 553 -13.72 25.68 6.68
CA THR A 553 -14.20 25.39 5.31
C THR A 553 -14.57 26.64 4.51
N LYS A 554 -14.80 27.81 5.17
CA LYS A 554 -15.08 29.06 4.47
C LYS A 554 -13.81 29.66 3.88
N GLU A 555 -12.74 29.65 4.65
CA GLU A 555 -11.46 30.25 4.23
C GLU A 555 -10.56 29.22 3.52
N GLY A 556 -10.97 27.94 3.45
CA GLY A 556 -10.18 26.88 2.83
C GLY A 556 -8.92 26.52 3.60
N LEU A 557 -8.94 26.64 4.93
CA LEU A 557 -7.83 26.35 5.83
C LEU A 557 -7.99 24.97 6.45
N PHE A 558 -6.91 24.22 6.49
CA PHE A 558 -6.82 22.93 7.15
C PHE A 558 -5.44 22.74 7.76
N ALA A 559 -5.40 22.28 9.01
CA ALA A 559 -4.15 21.97 9.70
C ALA A 559 -4.28 20.65 10.46
N THR A 560 -3.22 19.84 10.45
CA THR A 560 -3.10 18.64 11.29
C THR A 560 -1.80 18.63 12.02
N LEU A 561 -1.81 18.09 13.24
CA LEU A 561 -0.63 17.75 14.02
C LEU A 561 -0.81 16.32 14.54
N ASN A 562 0.17 15.47 14.31
CA ASN A 562 0.20 14.10 14.79
C ASN A 562 1.44 13.90 15.65
N TRP A 563 1.28 13.26 16.80
CA TRP A 563 2.37 12.80 17.67
C TRP A 563 2.17 11.31 17.92
N ASN A 564 3.23 10.53 17.74
CA ASN A 564 3.26 9.11 18.00
C ASN A 564 4.46 8.79 18.89
N ASN A 565 4.26 7.95 19.89
CA ASN A 565 5.30 7.47 20.80
C ASN A 565 5.16 5.98 21.04
N ARG A 566 6.29 5.27 21.14
CA ARG A 566 6.35 3.84 21.37
C ARG A 566 7.15 3.56 22.63
N ILE A 567 6.47 3.05 23.65
CA ILE A 567 7.10 2.57 24.90
C ILE A 567 7.46 1.10 24.70
N ASN A 568 8.67 0.70 25.10
CA ASN A 568 9.23 -0.63 24.84
C ASN A 568 9.17 -0.99 23.33
N SER A 569 9.53 -0.07 22.46
CA SER A 569 9.51 -0.30 21.01
C SER A 569 10.34 -1.54 20.70
N GLN A 570 9.75 -2.49 19.97
CA GLN A 570 10.50 -3.62 19.45
C GLN A 570 11.26 -3.18 18.21
N THR A 571 12.58 -3.36 18.23
CA THR A 571 13.50 -3.14 17.12
C THR A 571 14.41 -4.34 16.97
N ARG A 572 15.32 -4.33 16.00
CA ARG A 572 16.33 -5.37 15.83
C ARG A 572 17.69 -4.83 16.23
N ALA A 573 18.37 -5.55 17.11
CA ALA A 573 19.80 -5.37 17.31
C ALA A 573 20.55 -6.05 16.15
N VAL A 574 21.60 -5.41 15.65
CA VAL A 574 22.39 -5.87 14.51
C VAL A 574 23.82 -6.07 14.94
N ILE A 575 24.37 -7.26 14.65
CA ILE A 575 25.79 -7.59 14.86
C ILE A 575 26.39 -7.85 13.49
N TYR A 576 27.43 -7.13 13.13
CA TYR A 576 28.11 -7.27 11.86
C TYR A 576 29.31 -8.21 11.96
N ASN A 577 29.48 -9.05 10.95
CA ASN A 577 30.66 -9.89 10.76
C ASN A 577 31.51 -9.26 9.66
N GLN A 578 32.65 -8.72 10.02
CA GLN A 578 33.54 -8.00 9.10
C GLN A 578 34.22 -8.91 8.06
N GLN A 579 34.50 -10.18 8.42
CA GLN A 579 35.18 -11.13 7.55
C GLN A 579 34.25 -11.67 6.45
N THR A 580 32.99 -11.92 6.77
CA THR A 580 32.03 -12.46 5.82
C THR A 580 31.23 -11.37 5.10
N GLY A 581 31.20 -10.14 5.66
CA GLY A 581 30.27 -9.09 5.27
C GLY A 581 28.81 -9.42 5.66
N GLY A 582 28.59 -10.46 6.47
CA GLY A 582 27.26 -10.87 6.95
C GLY A 582 26.87 -10.13 8.23
N ARG A 583 25.60 -10.31 8.60
CA ARG A 583 25.03 -9.76 9.84
C ARG A 583 24.16 -10.77 10.57
N GLU A 584 24.13 -10.61 11.87
CA GLU A 584 23.21 -11.31 12.75
C GLU A 584 22.24 -10.31 13.37
N THR A 585 20.96 -10.64 13.39
CA THR A 585 19.91 -9.78 13.93
C THR A 585 19.07 -10.53 14.95
N TYR A 586 18.67 -9.84 16.03
CA TYR A 586 17.71 -10.33 17.00
C TYR A 586 16.83 -9.20 17.53
N PRO A 587 15.57 -9.49 17.89
CA PRO A 587 14.63 -8.48 18.36
C PRO A 587 14.96 -8.06 19.78
N VAL A 588 14.84 -6.77 20.06
CA VAL A 588 15.04 -6.16 21.40
C VAL A 588 14.00 -5.10 21.66
N ASN A 589 13.73 -4.81 22.94
CA ASN A 589 12.94 -3.66 23.31
C ASN A 589 13.82 -2.46 23.63
N ILE A 590 13.47 -1.31 23.08
CA ILE A 590 14.16 -0.04 23.35
C ILE A 590 13.17 1.11 23.47
N ASN A 591 13.51 2.13 24.27
CA ASN A 591 12.74 3.36 24.39
C ASN A 591 13.41 4.50 23.63
N GLY A 592 12.61 5.48 23.24
CA GLY A 592 13.10 6.68 22.57
C GLY A 592 12.60 6.81 21.10
N ASN A 593 11.79 5.89 20.64
CA ASN A 593 11.18 5.93 19.31
C ASN A 593 9.90 6.77 19.33
N TRP A 594 9.93 7.94 18.70
CA TRP A 594 8.77 8.81 18.62
C TRP A 594 8.85 9.69 17.35
N ASN A 595 7.70 10.19 16.91
CA ASN A 595 7.64 11.15 15.82
C ASN A 595 6.53 12.18 16.03
N ILE A 596 6.78 13.38 15.54
CA ILE A 596 5.79 14.44 15.39
C ILE A 596 5.73 14.86 13.93
N SER A 597 4.53 15.06 13.39
CA SER A 597 4.34 15.55 12.02
C SER A 597 3.14 16.46 11.93
N GLY A 598 3.25 17.47 11.08
CA GLY A 598 2.18 18.43 10.86
C GLY A 598 2.05 18.80 9.39
N VAL A 599 0.84 19.14 8.99
CA VAL A 599 0.53 19.64 7.64
C VAL A 599 -0.40 20.82 7.76
N PHE A 600 -0.08 21.88 7.06
CA PHE A 600 -0.93 23.04 6.86
C PHE A 600 -1.33 23.13 5.39
N ARG A 601 -2.61 23.41 5.13
CA ARG A 601 -3.17 23.56 3.80
C ARG A 601 -3.99 24.81 3.70
N TYR A 602 -3.81 25.51 2.60
CA TYR A 602 -4.65 26.64 2.21
C TYR A 602 -5.14 26.42 0.78
N GLN A 603 -6.43 26.67 0.57
CA GLN A 603 -7.01 26.58 -0.76
C GLN A 603 -8.06 27.66 -0.96
N LYS A 604 -7.96 28.35 -2.08
CA LYS A 604 -8.91 29.41 -2.44
C LYS A 604 -9.19 29.44 -3.93
N ARG A 605 -10.45 29.52 -4.26
CA ARG A 605 -10.89 29.75 -5.63
C ARG A 605 -11.29 31.21 -5.80
N ILE A 606 -10.76 31.88 -6.83
CA ILE A 606 -11.04 33.26 -7.20
C ILE A 606 -11.40 33.27 -8.69
N LYS A 607 -12.68 33.32 -9.03
CA LYS A 607 -13.17 33.19 -10.41
C LYS A 607 -12.66 31.92 -11.08
N ASP A 608 -11.88 32.05 -12.14
CA ASP A 608 -11.32 30.94 -12.92
C ASP A 608 -9.96 30.44 -12.35
N PHE A 609 -9.46 31.08 -11.32
CA PHE A 609 -8.22 30.70 -10.67
C PHE A 609 -8.47 29.88 -9.41
N ASN A 610 -7.70 28.82 -9.20
CA ASN A 610 -7.68 28.04 -7.97
C ASN A 610 -6.24 27.97 -7.45
N LEU A 611 -6.02 28.51 -6.26
CA LEU A 611 -4.75 28.46 -5.56
C LEU A 611 -4.82 27.37 -4.49
N SER A 612 -3.82 26.48 -4.47
CA SER A 612 -3.62 25.49 -3.42
C SER A 612 -2.19 25.56 -2.94
N ALA A 613 -2.02 25.68 -1.64
CA ALA A 613 -0.72 25.69 -0.97
C ALA A 613 -0.73 24.64 0.14
N ASN A 614 0.30 23.80 0.17
CA ASN A 614 0.56 22.80 1.18
C ASN A 614 1.93 23.09 1.80
N ALA A 615 2.04 23.00 3.14
CA ALA A 615 3.31 22.97 3.85
C ALA A 615 3.25 21.86 4.90
N GLY A 616 4.24 20.99 4.93
CA GLY A 616 4.32 19.88 5.87
C GLY A 616 5.69 19.83 6.53
N GLY A 617 5.70 19.31 7.75
CA GLY A 617 6.93 19.06 8.51
C GLY A 617 6.80 17.77 9.32
N SER A 618 7.92 17.07 9.47
CA SER A 618 8.03 15.92 10.35
C SER A 618 9.39 15.93 11.06
N PHE A 619 9.38 15.48 12.30
CA PHE A 619 10.56 15.20 13.06
C PHE A 619 10.39 13.85 13.75
N ALA A 620 11.36 12.95 13.61
CA ALA A 620 11.35 11.62 14.20
C ALA A 620 12.70 11.31 14.86
N GLN A 621 12.64 10.60 15.96
CA GLN A 621 13.77 9.93 16.56
C GLN A 621 13.55 8.44 16.49
N ASP A 622 14.48 7.74 15.84
CA ASP A 622 14.54 6.30 15.75
C ASP A 622 15.78 5.79 16.49
N VAL A 623 15.59 4.82 17.38
CA VAL A 623 16.67 4.27 18.20
C VAL A 623 16.81 2.79 17.92
N ASN A 624 18.04 2.37 17.62
CA ASN A 624 18.43 0.98 17.37
C ASN A 624 19.62 0.58 18.23
N LEU A 625 19.96 -0.71 18.26
CA LEU A 625 21.18 -1.25 18.84
C LEU A 625 22.05 -1.82 17.72
N ILE A 626 23.29 -1.38 17.67
CA ILE A 626 24.29 -1.80 16.67
C ILE A 626 25.52 -2.32 17.40
N ASN A 627 26.06 -3.45 16.97
CA ASN A 627 27.33 -3.97 17.41
C ASN A 627 28.17 -4.31 16.20
N GLU A 628 29.27 -3.60 16.03
CA GLU A 628 30.18 -3.78 14.91
C GLU A 628 31.35 -4.71 15.25
N ASN A 629 31.62 -4.88 16.55
CA ASN A 629 32.66 -5.79 17.07
C ASN A 629 31.97 -6.94 17.81
N GLN A 630 31.98 -8.11 17.29
CA GLN A 630 31.28 -9.31 17.83
C GLN A 630 31.54 -9.61 19.32
N SER A 631 32.53 -8.98 19.93
CA SER A 631 32.94 -9.18 21.33
C SER A 631 32.36 -8.17 22.30
N GLU A 632 31.76 -7.09 21.86
CA GLU A 632 31.22 -6.01 22.70
C GLU A 632 29.70 -6.02 22.79
N GLN A 633 29.14 -5.38 23.80
CA GLN A 633 27.70 -5.21 23.90
C GLN A 633 27.19 -4.23 22.84
N PRO A 634 25.98 -4.45 22.30
CA PRO A 634 25.41 -3.53 21.31
C PRO A 634 25.30 -2.10 21.84
N GLU A 635 25.75 -1.13 21.04
CA GLU A 635 25.67 0.28 21.36
C GLU A 635 24.37 0.90 20.88
N ARG A 636 23.92 1.92 21.59
CA ARG A 636 22.71 2.66 21.24
C ARG A 636 22.99 3.64 20.11
N SER A 637 22.36 3.41 18.97
CA SER A 637 22.38 4.31 17.82
C SER A 637 21.05 5.09 17.75
N ALA A 638 21.11 6.41 17.85
CA ALA A 638 19.95 7.28 17.73
C ALA A 638 20.03 8.08 16.43
N THR A 639 18.99 7.94 15.60
CA THR A 639 18.85 8.65 14.33
C THR A 639 17.76 9.70 14.45
N HIS A 640 18.07 10.94 14.09
CA HIS A 640 17.15 12.05 14.01
C HIS A 640 16.81 12.33 12.55
N ASN A 641 15.52 12.24 12.20
CA ASN A 641 15.05 12.48 10.85
C ASN A 641 14.16 13.72 10.84
N THR A 642 14.51 14.71 10.02
CA THR A 642 13.71 15.92 9.78
C THR A 642 13.25 15.94 8.32
N GLY A 643 11.96 16.04 8.08
CA GLY A 643 11.37 16.18 6.77
C GLY A 643 10.58 17.49 6.67
N LEU A 644 10.80 18.28 5.61
CA LEU A 644 9.98 19.43 5.27
C LEU A 644 9.54 19.30 3.83
N ASN A 645 8.29 19.62 3.57
CA ASN A 645 7.77 19.64 2.22
C ASN A 645 6.83 20.84 1.98
N SER A 646 6.87 21.34 0.78
CA SER A 646 5.88 22.32 0.33
C SER A 646 5.44 22.01 -1.09
N ASP A 647 4.17 22.29 -1.37
CA ASP A 647 3.57 22.17 -2.69
C ASP A 647 2.70 23.39 -2.94
N LEU A 648 2.96 24.09 -4.04
CA LEU A 648 2.19 25.24 -4.49
C LEU A 648 1.61 24.92 -5.85
N ARG A 649 0.31 25.07 -6.01
CA ARG A 649 -0.38 24.88 -7.28
C ARG A 649 -1.28 26.07 -7.59
N LEU A 650 -1.12 26.58 -8.81
CA LEU A 650 -2.00 27.59 -9.41
C LEU A 650 -2.68 26.96 -10.63
N SER A 651 -4.00 26.88 -10.60
CA SER A 651 -4.81 26.36 -11.69
C SER A 651 -5.60 27.51 -12.31
N TYR A 652 -5.50 27.68 -13.62
CA TYR A 652 -6.34 28.56 -14.41
C TYR A 652 -7.32 27.71 -15.24
N GLN A 653 -8.62 27.93 -15.05
CA GLN A 653 -9.69 27.09 -15.60
C GLN A 653 -10.66 27.90 -16.47
N PRO A 654 -10.22 28.39 -17.65
CA PRO A 654 -11.11 29.09 -18.60
C PRO A 654 -12.12 28.12 -19.23
N LYS A 655 -13.10 28.67 -19.96
CA LYS A 655 -14.14 27.87 -20.62
C LYS A 655 -13.58 26.88 -21.64
N TRP A 656 -12.45 27.16 -22.24
CA TRP A 656 -11.83 26.36 -23.30
C TRP A 656 -10.77 25.36 -22.81
N GLY A 657 -10.46 25.30 -21.50
CA GLY A 657 -9.44 24.37 -21.05
C GLY A 657 -9.07 24.43 -19.57
N ASN A 658 -7.86 24.05 -19.27
CA ASN A 658 -7.24 24.13 -17.95
C ASN A 658 -5.73 24.24 -18.08
N LEU A 659 -5.11 25.06 -17.27
CA LEU A 659 -3.66 25.18 -17.14
C LEU A 659 -3.29 25.16 -15.66
N ASP A 660 -2.45 24.21 -15.28
CA ASP A 660 -1.94 24.05 -13.93
C ASP A 660 -0.43 24.29 -13.90
N LEU A 661 0.01 25.18 -13.05
CA LEU A 661 1.40 25.36 -12.65
C LEU A 661 1.57 24.78 -11.24
N ASN A 662 2.56 23.96 -11.05
CA ASN A 662 2.89 23.43 -9.74
C ASN A 662 4.39 23.51 -9.44
N GLY A 663 4.71 23.84 -8.19
CA GLY A 663 6.05 23.79 -7.65
C GLY A 663 6.06 22.95 -6.38
N ARG A 664 6.95 22.00 -6.29
CA ARG A 664 7.14 21.13 -5.13
C ARG A 664 8.57 21.23 -4.64
N TRP A 665 8.73 21.33 -3.33
CA TRP A 665 9.99 21.26 -2.64
C TRP A 665 9.89 20.22 -1.51
N ASN A 666 10.90 19.36 -1.42
CA ASN A 666 11.05 18.41 -0.32
C ASN A 666 12.48 18.53 0.22
N PHE A 667 12.59 18.63 1.52
CA PHE A 667 13.84 18.61 2.27
C PHE A 667 13.81 17.43 3.23
N GLN A 668 14.86 16.66 3.25
CA GLN A 668 15.12 15.60 4.22
C GLN A 668 16.49 15.80 4.82
N HIS A 669 16.58 15.68 6.12
CA HIS A 669 17.82 15.72 6.89
C HIS A 669 17.81 14.54 7.86
N SER A 670 18.91 13.82 7.92
CA SER A 670 19.10 12.67 8.79
C SER A 670 20.46 12.74 9.44
N SER A 671 20.52 12.63 10.78
CA SER A 671 21.76 12.58 11.54
C SER A 671 21.74 11.38 12.49
N ASN A 672 22.89 10.75 12.67
CA ASN A 672 23.05 9.60 13.56
C ASN A 672 24.13 9.90 14.60
N SER A 673 23.80 9.66 15.89
CA SER A 673 24.69 10.01 17.01
C SER A 673 25.87 9.05 17.17
N LEU A 674 25.74 7.78 16.79
CA LEU A 674 26.80 6.77 16.90
C LEU A 674 27.77 6.84 15.72
N LEU A 675 27.23 7.00 14.52
CA LEU A 675 27.99 7.03 13.28
C LEU A 675 28.53 8.41 12.95
N GLU A 676 28.22 9.44 13.75
CA GLU A 676 28.57 10.84 13.54
C GLU A 676 28.24 11.33 12.11
N THR A 677 27.18 10.81 11.54
CA THR A 677 26.76 11.13 10.18
C THR A 677 25.72 12.23 10.16
N ASP A 678 25.84 13.11 9.18
CA ASP A 678 24.91 14.21 8.91
C ASP A 678 24.68 14.29 7.40
N THR A 679 23.44 14.02 6.99
CA THR A 679 23.09 13.91 5.58
C THR A 679 21.82 14.67 5.28
N TYR A 680 21.77 15.31 4.11
CA TYR A 680 20.56 16.00 3.66
C TYR A 680 20.32 15.83 2.16
N THR A 681 19.04 15.92 1.78
CA THR A 681 18.61 15.98 0.38
C THR A 681 17.54 17.05 0.20
N ARG A 682 17.59 17.76 -0.93
CA ARG A 682 16.57 18.73 -1.38
C ARG A 682 16.13 18.36 -2.78
N ASN A 683 14.84 18.07 -2.93
CA ASN A 683 14.25 17.75 -4.21
C ASN A 683 13.33 18.90 -4.63
N TYR A 684 13.44 19.30 -5.89
CA TYR A 684 12.61 20.35 -6.49
C TYR A 684 11.93 19.77 -7.72
N THR A 685 10.65 20.08 -7.88
CA THR A 685 9.89 19.72 -9.08
C THR A 685 9.03 20.90 -9.48
N PHE A 686 9.14 21.31 -10.74
CA PHE A 686 8.27 22.33 -11.35
C PHE A 686 7.51 21.66 -12.48
N GLY A 687 6.19 21.80 -12.46
CA GLY A 687 5.31 21.18 -13.43
C GLY A 687 4.39 22.18 -14.11
N LEU A 688 4.21 21.95 -15.39
CA LEU A 688 3.21 22.58 -16.24
C LEU A 688 2.34 21.48 -16.82
N ASN A 689 1.05 21.47 -16.51
CA ASN A 689 0.13 20.56 -17.16
C ASN A 689 -1.16 21.24 -17.56
N GLY A 690 -1.76 20.82 -18.65
CA GLY A 690 -3.01 21.40 -19.09
C GLY A 690 -3.57 20.78 -20.34
N PHE A 691 -4.75 21.26 -20.69
CA PHE A 691 -5.37 20.94 -21.97
C PHE A 691 -6.14 22.16 -22.50
N ALA A 692 -6.28 22.18 -23.83
CA ALA A 692 -7.09 23.17 -24.54
C ALA A 692 -8.06 22.47 -25.49
N ASP A 693 -9.33 22.83 -25.43
CA ASP A 693 -10.37 22.41 -26.34
C ASP A 693 -10.44 23.43 -27.49
N LEU A 694 -10.13 22.98 -28.71
CA LEU A 694 -10.14 23.74 -29.92
C LEU A 694 -11.43 23.51 -30.73
N PRO A 695 -11.79 24.42 -31.65
CA PRO A 695 -12.88 24.20 -32.60
C PRO A 695 -12.72 22.88 -33.37
N GLY A 696 -13.82 22.29 -33.85
CA GLY A 696 -13.77 21.05 -34.62
C GLY A 696 -13.61 19.77 -33.80
N GLY A 697 -13.73 19.85 -32.46
CA GLY A 697 -13.63 18.67 -31.59
C GLY A 697 -12.20 18.22 -31.30
N ILE A 698 -11.24 19.10 -31.53
CA ILE A 698 -9.82 18.85 -31.28
C ILE A 698 -9.50 19.24 -29.82
N GLN A 699 -8.74 18.41 -29.12
CA GLN A 699 -8.18 18.71 -27.81
C GLN A 699 -6.67 18.49 -27.83
N LEU A 700 -5.93 19.48 -27.39
CA LEU A 700 -4.49 19.38 -27.14
C LEU A 700 -4.27 19.21 -25.62
N ARG A 701 -3.35 18.34 -25.25
CA ARG A 701 -2.93 18.17 -23.86
C ARG A 701 -1.41 18.16 -23.77
N THR A 702 -0.88 18.75 -22.73
CA THR A 702 0.54 18.70 -22.39
C THR A 702 0.75 18.49 -20.91
N ASP A 703 1.85 17.82 -20.57
CA ASP A 703 2.33 17.60 -19.20
C ASP A 703 3.85 17.62 -19.24
N ALA A 704 4.46 18.63 -18.63
CA ALA A 704 5.90 18.81 -18.58
C ALA A 704 6.35 19.00 -17.14
N ASN A 705 7.32 18.23 -16.68
CA ASN A 705 7.85 18.29 -15.34
C ASN A 705 9.38 18.38 -15.40
N TYR A 706 9.93 19.44 -14.80
CA TYR A 706 11.35 19.59 -14.55
C TYR A 706 11.63 19.25 -13.10
N SER A 707 12.52 18.30 -12.85
CA SER A 707 12.94 17.92 -11.51
C SER A 707 14.45 17.92 -11.41
N PHE A 708 14.95 18.38 -10.26
CA PHE A 708 16.35 18.33 -9.91
C PHE A 708 16.52 18.11 -8.41
N ARG A 709 17.70 17.63 -8.03
CA ARG A 709 18.03 17.26 -6.66
C ARG A 709 19.42 17.79 -6.31
N ASN A 710 19.59 18.18 -5.04
CA ASN A 710 20.90 18.42 -4.45
C ASN A 710 20.96 17.87 -3.03
N GLY A 711 22.17 17.68 -2.50
CA GLY A 711 22.35 17.13 -1.15
C GLY A 711 23.69 16.47 -0.96
N THR A 712 23.84 15.77 0.16
CA THR A 712 25.04 15.02 0.50
C THR A 712 25.30 13.96 -0.57
N ASN A 713 26.53 13.92 -1.10
CA ASN A 713 26.98 12.96 -2.14
C ASN A 713 26.20 13.04 -3.48
N ILE A 714 25.52 14.15 -3.77
CA ILE A 714 24.83 14.37 -5.05
C ILE A 714 25.58 15.42 -5.84
N LYS A 715 26.08 15.06 -7.03
CA LYS A 715 26.72 15.99 -7.95
C LYS A 715 25.66 16.88 -8.63
N LYS A 716 25.98 18.17 -8.77
CA LYS A 716 25.09 19.14 -9.41
C LYS A 716 24.78 18.74 -10.86
N GLY A 717 23.49 18.66 -11.22
CA GLY A 717 23.04 18.34 -12.57
C GLY A 717 22.95 16.83 -12.87
N GLU A 718 23.44 15.97 -12.00
CA GLU A 718 23.42 14.52 -12.22
C GLU A 718 21.98 13.97 -12.29
N ASP A 719 21.08 14.53 -11.48
CA ASP A 719 19.69 14.11 -11.31
C ASP A 719 18.68 14.98 -12.07
N ASP A 720 19.16 15.95 -12.83
CA ASP A 720 18.30 16.85 -13.59
C ASP A 720 17.58 16.09 -14.70
N GLN A 721 16.26 16.28 -14.79
CA GLN A 721 15.47 15.68 -15.84
C GLN A 721 14.26 16.53 -16.21
N ILE A 722 13.92 16.56 -17.49
CA ILE A 722 12.69 17.13 -18.02
C ILE A 722 11.88 15.99 -18.64
N VAL A 723 10.72 15.69 -18.07
CA VAL A 723 9.78 14.71 -18.62
C VAL A 723 8.64 15.46 -19.25
N TRP A 724 8.53 15.36 -20.57
CA TRP A 724 7.49 16.04 -21.34
C TRP A 724 6.64 15.04 -22.10
N ASN A 725 5.32 15.10 -21.85
CA ASN A 725 4.29 14.32 -22.52
C ASN A 725 3.33 15.25 -23.25
N ALA A 726 2.88 14.84 -24.44
CA ALA A 726 1.87 15.57 -25.20
C ALA A 726 0.86 14.62 -25.82
N SER A 727 -0.35 15.11 -26.05
CA SER A 727 -1.34 14.35 -26.81
C SER A 727 -2.26 15.26 -27.60
N ILE A 728 -2.71 14.75 -28.73
CA ILE A 728 -3.77 15.31 -29.55
C ILE A 728 -4.91 14.30 -29.61
N THR A 729 -6.12 14.78 -29.42
CA THR A 729 -7.34 13.98 -29.49
C THR A 729 -8.33 14.67 -30.40
N TRP A 730 -8.86 13.96 -31.37
CA TRP A 730 -9.90 14.43 -32.28
C TRP A 730 -11.18 13.62 -32.08
N ARG A 731 -12.28 14.33 -31.74
CA ARG A 731 -13.60 13.78 -31.54
C ARG A 731 -14.51 14.19 -32.69
N PHE A 732 -15.11 13.20 -33.33
CA PHE A 732 -15.93 13.40 -34.52
C PHE A 732 -17.26 12.60 -34.41
N LEU A 733 -18.09 12.70 -35.42
CA LEU A 733 -19.50 12.29 -35.43
C LEU A 733 -20.42 13.27 -34.69
N LYS A 734 -21.72 13.23 -35.01
CA LYS A 734 -22.74 14.21 -34.52
C LYS A 734 -22.79 14.35 -33.00
N LYS A 735 -22.54 13.27 -32.24
CA LYS A 735 -22.51 13.28 -30.76
C LYS A 735 -21.12 13.07 -30.20
N LYS A 736 -20.06 13.34 -31.00
CA LYS A 736 -18.66 13.11 -30.60
C LYS A 736 -18.38 11.69 -30.08
N GLN A 737 -19.06 10.70 -30.68
CA GLN A 737 -19.02 9.30 -30.23
C GLN A 737 -17.70 8.60 -30.59
N ALA A 738 -17.08 9.03 -31.70
CA ALA A 738 -15.80 8.50 -32.14
C ALA A 738 -14.66 9.44 -31.75
N GLU A 739 -13.55 8.88 -31.37
CA GLU A 739 -12.36 9.58 -30.93
C GLU A 739 -11.11 8.90 -31.49
N ILE A 740 -10.21 9.67 -32.06
CA ILE A 740 -8.85 9.23 -32.38
C ILE A 740 -7.91 10.06 -31.51
N SER A 741 -6.97 9.42 -30.86
CA SER A 741 -5.96 10.07 -30.02
C SER A 741 -4.56 9.59 -30.35
N ALA A 742 -3.61 10.51 -30.43
CA ALA A 742 -2.19 10.23 -30.48
C ALA A 742 -1.53 10.79 -29.21
N ASN A 743 -0.85 9.93 -28.47
CA ASN A 743 -0.17 10.29 -27.25
C ASN A 743 1.32 10.03 -27.42
N TRP A 744 2.14 11.01 -27.09
CA TRP A 744 3.59 10.91 -27.07
C TRP A 744 4.07 11.07 -25.63
N VAL A 745 4.76 10.07 -25.11
CA VAL A 745 5.23 10.00 -23.73
C VAL A 745 6.74 10.17 -23.71
N ASP A 746 7.23 11.04 -22.83
CA ASP A 746 8.64 11.36 -22.65
C ASP A 746 9.32 11.76 -23.97
N ILE A 747 8.80 12.83 -24.58
CA ILE A 747 9.24 13.33 -25.91
C ILE A 747 10.74 13.55 -25.96
N LEU A 748 11.34 14.03 -24.87
CA LEU A 748 12.77 14.32 -24.76
C LEU A 748 13.61 13.09 -24.40
N SER A 749 12.98 11.95 -24.09
CA SER A 749 13.64 10.70 -23.66
C SER A 749 14.61 10.91 -22.46
N GLN A 750 14.22 11.78 -21.53
CA GLN A 750 15.06 12.16 -20.39
C GLN A 750 14.60 11.54 -19.08
N GLN A 751 13.50 10.83 -19.05
CA GLN A 751 13.05 10.21 -17.82
C GLN A 751 14.06 9.17 -17.34
N LYS A 752 14.60 9.41 -16.17
CA LYS A 752 15.46 8.48 -15.45
C LYS A 752 14.61 7.76 -14.41
N ASN A 753 14.69 6.43 -14.34
CA ASN A 753 14.08 5.68 -13.26
C ASN A 753 15.16 5.25 -12.29
N TYR A 754 15.60 6.21 -11.52
CA TYR A 754 16.51 5.90 -10.46
C TYR A 754 16.05 6.55 -9.16
N PHE A 755 16.31 5.85 -8.09
CA PHE A 755 16.02 6.29 -6.73
C PHE A 755 17.35 6.35 -5.97
N ARG A 756 17.65 7.49 -5.35
CA ARG A 756 18.74 7.65 -4.40
C ARG A 756 18.15 8.10 -3.08
N GLY A 757 18.38 7.33 -2.02
CA GLY A 757 18.03 7.67 -0.65
C GLY A 757 19.29 7.81 0.19
N THR A 758 19.38 8.87 0.97
CA THR A 758 20.43 9.06 1.96
C THR A 758 19.80 8.93 3.33
N MET A 759 20.31 8.01 4.12
CA MET A 759 19.90 7.75 5.50
C MET A 759 21.11 7.98 6.40
N ALA A 760 20.88 8.10 7.71
CA ALA A 760 21.97 8.31 8.65
C ALA A 760 22.93 7.11 8.75
N ASP A 761 22.50 5.92 8.37
CA ASP A 761 23.26 4.67 8.37
C ASP A 761 23.78 4.26 6.99
N GLY A 762 23.52 5.06 5.95
CA GLY A 762 24.01 4.74 4.62
C GLY A 762 23.40 5.54 3.48
N LEU A 763 23.92 5.26 2.28
CA LEU A 763 23.42 5.74 1.00
C LEU A 763 22.97 4.54 0.18
N TYR A 764 21.80 4.63 -0.40
CA TYR A 764 21.25 3.64 -1.31
C TYR A 764 20.87 4.27 -2.65
N GLU A 765 21.30 3.67 -3.73
CA GLU A 765 20.98 4.07 -5.10
C GLU A 765 20.54 2.87 -5.91
N ASN A 766 19.42 3.01 -6.63
CA ASN A 766 18.86 1.97 -7.49
C ASN A 766 18.47 2.55 -8.83
N HIS A 767 18.93 1.93 -9.91
CA HIS A 767 18.61 2.23 -11.29
C HIS A 767 17.78 1.10 -11.88
N THR A 768 16.64 1.44 -12.48
CA THR A 768 15.82 0.48 -13.21
C THR A 768 15.82 0.83 -14.69
N GLN A 769 16.15 -0.13 -15.53
CA GLN A 769 16.17 0.05 -16.96
C GLN A 769 14.77 0.34 -17.49
N GLN A 770 14.62 1.42 -18.27
CA GLN A 770 13.34 1.85 -18.81
C GLN A 770 13.32 1.92 -20.33
N ILE A 771 12.09 1.83 -20.88
CA ILE A 771 11.78 2.24 -22.23
C ILE A 771 11.81 3.78 -22.24
N GLY A 772 12.54 4.36 -23.17
CA GLY A 772 12.57 5.81 -23.39
C GLY A 772 11.26 6.35 -23.99
N SER A 773 11.38 7.32 -24.88
CA SER A 773 10.23 7.92 -25.56
C SER A 773 9.43 6.88 -26.36
N TYR A 774 8.11 6.98 -26.28
CA TYR A 774 7.20 6.20 -27.13
C TYR A 774 5.94 6.98 -27.49
N PHE A 775 5.30 6.59 -28.59
CA PHE A 775 3.98 7.10 -28.97
C PHE A 775 2.98 5.96 -29.14
N ILE A 776 1.70 6.30 -28.97
CA ILE A 776 0.58 5.38 -29.18
C ILE A 776 -0.57 6.11 -29.87
N VAL A 777 -1.16 5.48 -30.86
CA VAL A 777 -2.41 5.91 -31.49
C VAL A 777 -3.53 5.00 -31.04
N SER A 778 -4.64 5.61 -30.61
CA SER A 778 -5.81 4.88 -30.11
C SER A 778 -7.09 5.36 -30.78
N VAL A 779 -7.99 4.43 -31.05
CA VAL A 779 -9.36 4.70 -31.50
C VAL A 779 -10.32 4.31 -30.40
N LYS A 780 -11.28 5.19 -30.09
CA LYS A 780 -12.32 4.95 -29.10
C LYS A 780 -13.70 5.21 -29.69
N TYR A 781 -14.64 4.34 -29.42
CA TYR A 781 -16.05 4.53 -29.77
C TYR A 781 -16.93 4.45 -28.52
N ARG A 782 -17.89 5.36 -28.39
CA ARG A 782 -18.85 5.44 -27.30
C ARG A 782 -20.27 5.21 -27.79
N PHE A 783 -20.99 4.38 -27.09
CA PHE A 783 -22.35 4.05 -27.35
C PHE A 783 -23.20 4.42 -26.13
N ASN A 784 -24.28 5.15 -26.36
CA ASN A 784 -25.21 5.59 -25.33
C ASN A 784 -26.65 5.31 -25.80
N GLN A 785 -27.33 4.38 -25.14
CA GLN A 785 -28.69 3.98 -25.48
C GLN A 785 -29.58 3.90 -24.25
N PRO A 786 -30.66 4.68 -24.17
CA PRO A 786 -31.71 4.45 -23.19
C PRO A 786 -32.35 3.07 -23.40
N LEU A 787 -32.43 2.26 -22.33
CA LEU A 787 -33.02 0.93 -22.36
C LEU A 787 -34.55 0.97 -22.09
N HIS A 788 -35.01 2.09 -21.56
CA HIS A 788 -36.44 2.35 -21.38
C HIS A 788 -36.81 3.69 -22.06
N LYS A 789 -37.78 3.64 -22.93
CA LYS A 789 -38.52 4.82 -23.39
C LYS A 789 -39.58 5.21 -22.36
#